data_b080aeeac10d321b2afdc924df73db5a
#
_entry.id   b080aeeac10d321b2afdc924df73db5a
#
_cell.length_a   1.000
_cell.length_b   1.000
_cell.length_c   1.000
_cell.angle_alpha   90.00
_cell.angle_beta   90.00
_cell.angle_gamma   90.00
#
_symmetry.space_group_name_H-M   'P 1'
#
loop_
_entity.id
_entity.type
_entity.pdbx_description
1 polymer ?
#
loop_
_entity_poly.entity_id
_entity_poly.type
_entity_poly.pdbx_seq_one_letter_code
_entity_poly.pdbx_strand_id
1 'polypeptide(L)'
;MCKMVRPKAPRKKQQQRGVDFKKIKRKIGRKLPPPKNATNTEIKSKAIILPEQSVASEKAGLAVSKKGLTLKELLQQTSHHNSKVRKDALIGIRDIFLKYPTELRLHKLAVIEKLRERISDDDKLVRETLYQLLKSVIFPTCKEDNQGPFISLMMAYIFNAMTHLAIDVRLMAFKFFDLVVQYYPSSFSLYSEKIFQNYEDVLRKNQFYLQDKGKLKNVLAGLVHCLLLLPSSKADHDSPCEKDDAAQGILHAFEPDTPKHAAGFSVIKKKLEDLMPVLLSCFQDFIRLVHTMRHLDVQSFDCMLFILQSIDLVVRFFAYGIDNSQHELQVSMLPCEGLDATIRSQTIMPSSLKKLFDLFPLNPTHHLSGKDDDKYFAVNIIITEIFLHTTDWQCPAALSEKFLEFVACALSEEICSGTQSGKAFHEKHILSLIPFIPKLVFQVAGFWKSRILQAFTETFKSCNLESSLKWACLSAIEEMLVPRQGLKQLDASDPELLDYQITWMRELPLLLIMLDDKHPLRSRSVLSLLLRLGQCAVANTFFAQEYDNMQDSLAEFYCNCMGERNISYGPFVKLNRDAQEFSICCLYYFSHVDSLLLKSLAWCCLYDGLEPIIIFRIIEVLHSSYKAGHIQIADHISFFVTLLSCFKVYAEKSCPMLENDEISNYGIFKSITRAVCSCLLQMGDYYLLFQILEKVVLDQIILNPALDNLCALLRMLVALDARPTRFSQQSIINLSNFLPGYLIDVVSCFPEDDDESRIPVLRSTRHYYFLPCYILFYRSNKLLNLVLRKMGSLVTEKSRITAIVSVVLLMHKDVKVWKILSSCKTDIDFILQSILVVQSSEEGNMVLEERHKIQSAVDRLNTLISES
;
A
#
# COMPACT_ATOMS: atom_id res chain seq x y z
N MET A 1 17.59 -47.60 -12.62
CA MET A 1 17.80 -48.90 -11.99
C MET A 1 16.59 -49.31 -11.20
N CYS A 2 16.05 -50.50 -11.50
CA CYS A 2 15.07 -51.31 -10.80
C CYS A 2 13.78 -50.68 -10.25
N LYS A 3 12.72 -50.84 -11.03
CA LYS A 3 11.33 -50.86 -10.58
C LYS A 3 11.07 -52.12 -9.75
N MET A 4 10.74 -51.95 -8.47
CA MET A 4 10.20 -53.06 -7.67
C MET A 4 8.70 -53.18 -7.92
N VAL A 5 8.33 -54.33 -8.46
CA VAL A 5 6.96 -54.83 -8.70
C VAL A 5 6.46 -55.42 -7.38
N ARG A 6 5.34 -54.92 -6.84
CA ARG A 6 4.65 -55.53 -5.69
C ARG A 6 3.87 -56.76 -6.17
N PRO A 7 3.98 -57.93 -5.50
CA PRO A 7 3.24 -59.12 -5.85
C PRO A 7 1.76 -59.00 -5.43
N LYS A 8 0.86 -59.42 -6.34
CA LYS A 8 -0.56 -59.56 -6.09
C LYS A 8 -0.83 -60.75 -5.16
N ALA A 9 -1.58 -60.50 -4.08
CA ALA A 9 -2.04 -61.52 -3.17
C ALA A 9 -2.97 -62.54 -3.86
N PRO A 10 -2.88 -63.84 -3.55
CA PRO A 10 -3.68 -64.85 -4.21
C PRO A 10 -5.15 -64.82 -3.76
N ARG A 11 -6.07 -64.77 -4.72
CA ARG A 11 -7.50 -64.92 -4.48
C ARG A 11 -7.78 -66.31 -3.92
N LYS A 12 -8.29 -66.40 -2.68
CA LYS A 12 -8.85 -67.60 -2.10
C LYS A 12 -9.99 -68.11 -2.99
N LYS A 13 -9.81 -69.35 -3.58
CA LYS A 13 -10.86 -70.11 -4.20
C LYS A 13 -11.87 -70.52 -3.12
N GLN A 14 -13.07 -69.97 -3.15
CA GLN A 14 -14.20 -70.55 -2.41
C GLN A 14 -14.58 -71.88 -3.00
N GLN A 15 -14.50 -72.96 -2.20
CA GLN A 15 -14.99 -74.27 -2.51
C GLN A 15 -16.51 -74.21 -2.80
N GLN A 16 -16.87 -74.71 -3.97
CA GLN A 16 -18.27 -74.87 -4.36
C GLN A 16 -18.86 -76.10 -3.61
N ARG A 17 -19.77 -75.79 -2.68
CA ARG A 17 -20.63 -76.82 -2.08
C ARG A 17 -21.90 -76.94 -2.97
N GLY A 18 -22.21 -78.18 -3.38
CA GLY A 18 -23.50 -78.78 -3.79
C GLY A 18 -24.26 -77.99 -4.86
N VAL A 19 -24.41 -78.67 -6.00
CA VAL A 19 -24.96 -78.06 -7.24
C VAL A 19 -26.51 -77.96 -7.22
N ASP A 20 -27.22 -78.37 -6.21
CA ASP A 20 -28.65 -78.61 -6.32
C ASP A 20 -29.63 -77.47 -6.02
N PHE A 21 -29.22 -76.29 -5.55
CA PHE A 21 -30.12 -75.19 -5.30
C PHE A 21 -29.53 -73.81 -5.66
N LYS A 22 -29.01 -73.59 -6.83
CA LYS A 22 -28.74 -72.22 -7.29
C LYS A 22 -30.03 -71.51 -7.70
N LYS A 23 -30.59 -70.73 -6.82
CA LYS A 23 -31.60 -69.72 -7.21
C LYS A 23 -30.99 -68.78 -8.29
N ILE A 24 -31.49 -68.98 -9.54
CA ILE A 24 -31.14 -68.08 -10.64
C ILE A 24 -31.85 -66.76 -10.35
N LYS A 25 -31.10 -65.71 -9.93
CA LYS A 25 -31.59 -64.38 -9.80
C LYS A 25 -31.84 -63.75 -11.18
N ARG A 26 -33.07 -63.89 -11.65
CA ARG A 26 -33.52 -63.20 -12.87
C ARG A 26 -33.92 -61.76 -12.50
N LYS A 27 -33.34 -60.70 -13.14
CA LYS A 27 -33.87 -59.38 -13.09
C LYS A 27 -35.19 -59.34 -13.89
N ILE A 28 -36.29 -58.98 -13.22
CA ILE A 28 -37.59 -58.79 -13.85
C ILE A 28 -37.42 -57.80 -15.02
N GLY A 29 -37.87 -58.18 -16.22
CA GLY A 29 -37.82 -57.36 -17.41
C GLY A 29 -36.70 -57.63 -18.39
N ARG A 30 -35.81 -58.64 -18.17
CA ARG A 30 -34.84 -59.03 -19.16
C ARG A 30 -35.37 -60.22 -19.95
N LYS A 31 -35.67 -60.06 -21.24
CA LYS A 31 -36.03 -61.12 -22.18
C LYS A 31 -34.88 -62.14 -22.25
N LEU A 32 -35.18 -63.38 -22.21
CA LEU A 32 -34.18 -64.44 -22.48
C LEU A 32 -33.64 -64.26 -23.91
N PRO A 33 -32.37 -64.57 -24.13
CA PRO A 33 -31.84 -64.59 -25.47
C PRO A 33 -32.66 -65.66 -26.27
N PRO A 34 -33.04 -65.35 -27.49
CA PRO A 34 -33.81 -66.28 -28.32
C PRO A 34 -33.04 -67.61 -28.55
N PRO A 35 -33.72 -68.73 -28.67
CA PRO A 35 -33.05 -69.99 -28.97
C PRO A 35 -32.33 -69.88 -30.33
N LYS A 36 -31.25 -70.59 -30.50
CA LYS A 36 -30.37 -70.50 -31.69
C LYS A 36 -31.10 -70.61 -33.02
N ASN A 37 -32.30 -71.19 -33.03
CA ASN A 37 -33.15 -71.49 -34.24
C ASN A 37 -34.37 -70.60 -34.30
N ALA A 38 -34.43 -69.46 -33.53
CA ALA A 38 -35.58 -68.56 -33.59
C ALA A 38 -35.46 -67.65 -34.82
N THR A 39 -36.43 -67.74 -35.70
CA THR A 39 -36.62 -66.73 -36.75
C THR A 39 -36.95 -65.38 -36.15
N ASN A 40 -36.16 -64.39 -36.44
CA ASN A 40 -36.42 -63.00 -35.92
C ASN A 40 -37.63 -62.44 -36.65
N THR A 41 -38.78 -62.41 -35.97
CA THR A 41 -40.03 -61.86 -36.47
C THR A 41 -40.23 -60.42 -36.01
N GLU A 42 -39.23 -59.74 -35.44
CA GLU A 42 -39.32 -58.31 -35.07
C GLU A 42 -39.38 -57.46 -36.35
N ILE A 43 -40.54 -56.89 -36.62
CA ILE A 43 -40.69 -55.83 -37.62
C ILE A 43 -40.00 -54.58 -37.05
N LYS A 44 -38.81 -54.33 -37.51
CA LYS A 44 -38.11 -53.03 -37.20
C LYS A 44 -38.71 -51.97 -38.12
N SER A 45 -39.71 -51.21 -37.62
CA SER A 45 -40.11 -49.99 -38.28
C SER A 45 -38.97 -48.99 -38.20
N LYS A 46 -38.40 -48.64 -39.32
CA LYS A 46 -37.57 -47.43 -39.41
C LYS A 46 -38.50 -46.24 -39.36
N ALA A 47 -38.37 -45.38 -38.38
CA ALA A 47 -39.00 -44.09 -38.41
C ALA A 47 -38.54 -43.38 -39.70
N ILE A 48 -39.40 -43.14 -40.61
CA ILE A 48 -39.16 -42.30 -41.79
C ILE A 48 -39.21 -40.88 -41.25
N ILE A 49 -38.06 -40.28 -41.03
CA ILE A 49 -37.95 -38.88 -40.73
C ILE A 49 -38.11 -38.17 -42.08
N LEU A 50 -39.28 -37.62 -42.32
CA LEU A 50 -39.50 -36.73 -43.46
C LEU A 50 -38.71 -35.43 -43.20
N PRO A 51 -37.77 -35.03 -44.08
CA PRO A 51 -36.93 -33.85 -43.87
C PRO A 51 -37.67 -32.51 -43.87
N GLU A 52 -38.93 -32.50 -44.22
CA GLU A 52 -39.76 -31.29 -44.41
C GLU A 52 -40.94 -31.19 -43.46
N GLN A 53 -40.86 -31.66 -42.23
CA GLN A 53 -41.83 -31.24 -41.24
C GLN A 53 -41.50 -29.83 -40.82
N SER A 54 -42.40 -28.92 -41.06
CA SER A 54 -42.42 -27.45 -40.94
C SER A 54 -41.95 -26.90 -39.57
N VAL A 55 -41.80 -27.73 -38.55
CA VAL A 55 -41.35 -27.33 -37.22
C VAL A 55 -39.86 -26.94 -37.19
N ALA A 56 -39.04 -27.46 -38.16
CA ALA A 56 -37.63 -27.08 -38.26
C ALA A 56 -37.46 -25.68 -38.92
N SER A 57 -38.36 -25.29 -39.83
CA SER A 57 -38.36 -23.98 -40.50
C SER A 57 -38.88 -22.86 -39.61
N GLU A 58 -39.80 -23.14 -38.68
CA GLU A 58 -40.32 -22.17 -37.72
C GLU A 58 -39.28 -21.80 -36.63
N LYS A 59 -38.25 -22.64 -36.44
CA LYS A 59 -37.18 -22.39 -35.47
C LYS A 59 -35.92 -21.78 -36.10
N ALA A 60 -35.92 -21.54 -37.41
CA ALA A 60 -34.78 -20.91 -38.08
C ALA A 60 -34.64 -19.46 -37.57
N GLY A 61 -33.54 -19.16 -36.93
CA GLY A 61 -33.27 -17.85 -36.36
C GLY A 61 -33.57 -17.68 -34.86
N LEU A 62 -34.22 -18.69 -34.22
CA LEU A 62 -34.49 -18.66 -32.77
C LEU A 62 -33.33 -19.27 -31.96
N ALA A 63 -33.14 -18.74 -30.75
CA ALA A 63 -32.19 -19.30 -29.78
C ALA A 63 -32.69 -20.70 -29.32
N VAL A 64 -31.96 -21.78 -29.68
CA VAL A 64 -32.30 -23.14 -29.29
C VAL A 64 -31.22 -23.80 -28.49
N SER A 65 -31.62 -24.69 -27.56
CA SER A 65 -30.74 -25.50 -26.76
C SER A 65 -30.05 -26.58 -27.62
N LYS A 66 -29.06 -27.29 -27.06
CA LYS A 66 -28.43 -28.44 -27.72
C LYS A 66 -29.40 -29.56 -28.19
N LYS A 67 -30.60 -29.59 -27.58
CA LYS A 67 -31.68 -30.53 -27.95
C LYS A 67 -32.68 -29.96 -28.96
N GLY A 68 -32.45 -28.75 -29.52
CA GLY A 68 -33.33 -28.10 -30.48
C GLY A 68 -34.59 -27.48 -29.85
N LEU A 69 -34.64 -27.29 -28.53
CA LEU A 69 -35.78 -26.71 -27.83
C LEU A 69 -35.59 -25.21 -27.64
N THR A 70 -36.65 -24.42 -27.83
CA THR A 70 -36.69 -22.96 -27.58
C THR A 70 -36.81 -22.68 -26.10
N LEU A 71 -36.48 -21.42 -25.66
CA LEU A 71 -36.63 -20.99 -24.27
C LEU A 71 -38.08 -21.19 -23.77
N LYS A 72 -39.09 -20.89 -24.58
CA LYS A 72 -40.49 -21.04 -24.22
C LYS A 72 -40.86 -22.51 -23.95
N GLU A 73 -40.43 -23.43 -24.79
CA GLU A 73 -40.66 -24.87 -24.60
C GLU A 73 -39.95 -25.40 -23.34
N LEU A 74 -38.71 -24.94 -23.08
CA LEU A 74 -37.97 -25.32 -21.89
C LEU A 74 -38.65 -24.81 -20.62
N LEU A 75 -39.13 -23.54 -20.60
CA LEU A 75 -39.86 -23.00 -19.46
C LEU A 75 -41.14 -23.79 -19.17
N GLN A 76 -41.86 -24.25 -20.19
CA GLN A 76 -43.00 -25.15 -20.01
C GLN A 76 -42.62 -26.51 -19.43
N GLN A 77 -41.48 -27.05 -19.88
CA GLN A 77 -40.94 -28.32 -19.36
C GLN A 77 -40.46 -28.24 -17.92
N THR A 78 -40.17 -27.06 -17.39
CA THR A 78 -39.82 -26.90 -15.96
C THR A 78 -40.95 -27.29 -15.03
N SER A 79 -42.19 -27.27 -15.46
CA SER A 79 -43.38 -27.69 -14.70
C SER A 79 -43.84 -29.14 -15.00
N HIS A 80 -43.03 -29.94 -15.72
CA HIS A 80 -43.39 -31.30 -16.08
C HIS A 80 -43.41 -32.24 -14.85
N HIS A 81 -44.30 -33.23 -14.80
CA HIS A 81 -44.45 -34.18 -13.68
C HIS A 81 -43.16 -34.97 -13.39
N ASN A 82 -42.38 -35.31 -14.42
CA ASN A 82 -41.16 -36.10 -14.29
C ASN A 82 -39.99 -35.17 -13.96
N SER A 83 -39.30 -35.43 -12.82
CA SER A 83 -38.16 -34.67 -12.34
C SER A 83 -36.97 -34.66 -13.31
N LYS A 84 -36.73 -35.73 -14.08
CA LYS A 84 -35.68 -35.77 -15.11
C LYS A 84 -35.93 -34.75 -16.22
N VAL A 85 -37.18 -34.56 -16.63
CA VAL A 85 -37.56 -33.60 -17.67
C VAL A 85 -37.35 -32.18 -17.11
N ARG A 86 -37.78 -31.92 -15.86
CA ARG A 86 -37.56 -30.62 -15.20
C ARG A 86 -36.10 -30.28 -15.10
N LYS A 87 -35.25 -31.27 -14.68
CA LYS A 87 -33.80 -31.07 -14.61
C LYS A 87 -33.19 -30.78 -15.98
N ASP A 88 -33.55 -31.58 -16.98
CA ASP A 88 -33.07 -31.43 -18.37
C ASP A 88 -33.48 -30.07 -18.95
N ALA A 89 -34.66 -29.58 -18.63
CA ALA A 89 -35.13 -28.26 -19.02
C ALA A 89 -34.26 -27.16 -18.41
N LEU A 90 -33.88 -27.23 -17.10
CA LEU A 90 -32.99 -26.26 -16.46
C LEU A 90 -31.58 -26.29 -17.09
N ILE A 91 -31.08 -27.45 -17.47
CA ILE A 91 -29.78 -27.58 -18.19
C ILE A 91 -29.90 -26.93 -19.57
N GLY A 92 -31.01 -27.15 -20.28
CA GLY A 92 -31.26 -26.54 -21.58
C GLY A 92 -31.35 -25.02 -21.52
N ILE A 93 -32.00 -24.46 -20.49
CA ILE A 93 -32.04 -23.02 -20.22
C ILE A 93 -30.62 -22.47 -19.98
N ARG A 94 -29.80 -23.16 -19.19
CA ARG A 94 -28.39 -22.78 -18.98
C ARG A 94 -27.62 -22.74 -20.29
N ASP A 95 -27.81 -23.78 -21.15
CA ASP A 95 -27.12 -23.86 -22.44
C ASP A 95 -27.51 -22.70 -23.38
N ILE A 96 -28.81 -22.31 -23.39
CA ILE A 96 -29.27 -21.15 -24.17
C ILE A 96 -28.60 -19.85 -23.64
N PHE A 97 -28.63 -19.60 -22.36
CA PHE A 97 -28.12 -18.34 -21.79
C PHE A 97 -26.61 -18.20 -21.90
N LEU A 98 -25.86 -19.31 -21.84
CA LEU A 98 -24.42 -19.30 -22.11
C LEU A 98 -24.10 -19.00 -23.58
N LYS A 99 -24.93 -19.49 -24.51
CA LYS A 99 -24.73 -19.28 -25.95
C LYS A 99 -25.32 -17.95 -26.46
N TYR A 100 -26.44 -17.53 -25.88
CA TYR A 100 -27.18 -16.33 -26.25
C TYR A 100 -27.52 -15.50 -25.00
N PRO A 101 -26.59 -14.72 -24.45
CA PRO A 101 -26.84 -13.93 -23.23
C PRO A 101 -27.93 -12.87 -23.37
N THR A 102 -28.19 -12.40 -24.57
CA THR A 102 -29.26 -11.42 -24.89
C THR A 102 -30.65 -11.97 -24.59
N GLU A 103 -30.89 -13.28 -24.77
CA GLU A 103 -32.18 -13.93 -24.45
C GLU A 103 -32.52 -13.80 -22.95
N LEU A 104 -31.55 -13.87 -22.07
CA LEU A 104 -31.75 -13.68 -20.64
C LEU A 104 -32.22 -12.24 -20.35
N ARG A 105 -31.57 -11.23 -20.97
CA ARG A 105 -31.96 -9.82 -20.78
C ARG A 105 -33.37 -9.54 -21.25
N LEU A 106 -33.77 -10.08 -22.40
CA LEU A 106 -35.11 -9.89 -22.99
C LEU A 106 -36.21 -10.60 -22.19
N HIS A 107 -35.97 -11.79 -21.67
CA HIS A 107 -37.00 -12.64 -21.05
C HIS A 107 -36.85 -12.82 -19.54
N LYS A 108 -36.06 -11.98 -18.89
CA LYS A 108 -35.66 -12.05 -17.48
C LYS A 108 -36.82 -12.32 -16.51
N LEU A 109 -37.87 -11.52 -16.56
CA LEU A 109 -39.03 -11.65 -15.67
C LEU A 109 -39.76 -12.97 -15.89
N ALA A 110 -40.05 -13.35 -17.14
CA ALA A 110 -40.74 -14.60 -17.46
C ALA A 110 -39.95 -15.84 -17.04
N VAL A 111 -38.60 -15.78 -17.14
CA VAL A 111 -37.69 -16.83 -16.68
C VAL A 111 -37.78 -17.00 -15.17
N ILE A 112 -37.66 -15.94 -14.42
CA ILE A 112 -37.70 -15.99 -12.95
C ILE A 112 -39.12 -16.37 -12.46
N GLU A 113 -40.15 -15.89 -13.09
CA GLU A 113 -41.51 -16.25 -12.77
C GLU A 113 -41.77 -17.76 -12.85
N LYS A 114 -41.15 -18.44 -13.80
CA LYS A 114 -41.25 -19.90 -13.92
C LYS A 114 -40.25 -20.65 -13.04
N LEU A 115 -39.03 -20.14 -12.89
CA LEU A 115 -37.99 -20.83 -12.12
C LEU A 115 -38.20 -20.77 -10.60
N ARG A 116 -38.85 -19.70 -10.08
CA ARG A 116 -39.14 -19.55 -8.63
C ARG A 116 -39.90 -20.75 -8.04
N GLU A 117 -40.81 -21.35 -8.81
CA GLU A 117 -41.57 -22.52 -8.36
C GLU A 117 -40.68 -23.72 -8.08
N ARG A 118 -39.51 -23.79 -8.69
CA ARG A 118 -38.57 -24.92 -8.53
C ARG A 118 -37.69 -24.78 -7.29
N ILE A 119 -37.76 -23.67 -6.58
CA ILE A 119 -37.08 -23.50 -5.26
C ILE A 119 -37.59 -24.53 -4.26
N SER A 120 -38.88 -24.84 -4.27
CA SER A 120 -39.52 -25.82 -3.40
C SER A 120 -39.76 -27.19 -4.10
N ASP A 121 -39.06 -27.48 -5.20
CA ASP A 121 -39.23 -28.72 -5.93
C ASP A 121 -38.95 -29.95 -5.05
N ASP A 122 -39.74 -31.00 -5.15
CA ASP A 122 -39.60 -32.22 -4.35
C ASP A 122 -38.26 -32.95 -4.63
N ASP A 123 -37.77 -32.89 -5.87
CA ASP A 123 -36.55 -33.53 -6.28
C ASP A 123 -35.32 -32.68 -5.94
N LYS A 124 -34.41 -33.24 -5.17
CA LYS A 124 -33.14 -32.58 -4.75
C LYS A 124 -32.26 -32.18 -5.94
N LEU A 125 -32.19 -33.01 -7.00
CA LEU A 125 -31.33 -32.72 -8.16
C LEU A 125 -31.90 -31.57 -9.00
N VAL A 126 -33.22 -31.39 -9.04
CA VAL A 126 -33.84 -30.24 -9.67
C VAL A 126 -33.49 -28.95 -8.94
N ARG A 127 -33.61 -28.95 -7.60
CA ARG A 127 -33.22 -27.79 -6.75
C ARG A 127 -31.73 -27.44 -6.91
N GLU A 128 -30.84 -28.45 -6.88
CA GLU A 128 -29.40 -28.26 -7.08
C GLU A 128 -29.06 -27.70 -8.47
N THR A 129 -29.73 -28.20 -9.50
CA THR A 129 -29.54 -27.72 -10.89
C THR A 129 -30.02 -26.27 -11.03
N LEU A 130 -31.14 -25.92 -10.38
CA LEU A 130 -31.63 -24.54 -10.34
C LEU A 130 -30.61 -23.64 -9.59
N TYR A 131 -30.11 -24.05 -8.45
CA TYR A 131 -29.10 -23.31 -7.70
C TYR A 131 -27.87 -22.98 -8.55
N GLN A 132 -27.34 -23.98 -9.27
CA GLN A 132 -26.20 -23.79 -10.17
C GLN A 132 -26.53 -22.86 -11.34
N LEU A 133 -27.74 -22.94 -11.89
CA LEU A 133 -28.19 -22.04 -12.95
C LEU A 133 -28.24 -20.57 -12.47
N LEU A 134 -28.79 -20.33 -11.28
CA LEU A 134 -28.85 -19.00 -10.68
C LEU A 134 -27.46 -18.46 -10.38
N LYS A 135 -26.60 -19.28 -9.73
CA LYS A 135 -25.25 -18.88 -9.31
C LYS A 135 -24.31 -18.58 -10.48
N SER A 136 -24.32 -19.42 -11.51
CA SER A 136 -23.32 -19.36 -12.57
C SER A 136 -23.71 -18.52 -13.77
N VAL A 137 -25.01 -18.27 -13.99
CA VAL A 137 -25.51 -17.63 -15.21
C VAL A 137 -26.43 -16.46 -14.91
N ILE A 138 -27.53 -16.69 -14.16
CA ILE A 138 -28.58 -15.68 -14.04
C ILE A 138 -28.12 -14.47 -13.21
N PHE A 139 -27.65 -14.69 -12.01
CA PHE A 139 -27.27 -13.60 -11.10
C PHE A 139 -26.05 -12.80 -11.59
N PRO A 140 -24.97 -13.43 -12.10
CA PRO A 140 -23.85 -12.66 -12.65
C PRO A 140 -24.24 -11.75 -13.80
N THR A 141 -25.15 -12.23 -14.69
CA THR A 141 -25.59 -11.47 -15.87
C THR A 141 -26.56 -10.34 -15.50
N CYS A 142 -27.26 -10.46 -14.37
CA CYS A 142 -28.31 -9.54 -13.94
C CYS A 142 -27.87 -8.50 -12.90
N LYS A 143 -26.58 -8.37 -12.59
CA LYS A 143 -26.08 -7.56 -11.47
C LYS A 143 -26.31 -6.04 -11.63
N GLU A 144 -26.45 -5.53 -12.83
CA GLU A 144 -26.42 -4.09 -13.14
C GLU A 144 -27.79 -3.39 -13.23
N ASP A 145 -28.90 -4.11 -13.18
CA ASP A 145 -30.26 -3.55 -13.40
C ASP A 145 -31.02 -3.25 -12.10
N ASN A 146 -31.97 -2.32 -12.15
CA ASN A 146 -32.91 -2.01 -11.06
C ASN A 146 -33.85 -3.19 -10.81
N GLN A 147 -33.61 -3.97 -9.73
CA GLN A 147 -34.06 -5.36 -9.59
C GLN A 147 -35.15 -5.58 -8.54
N GLY A 148 -35.74 -4.53 -7.96
CA GLY A 148 -36.70 -4.65 -6.87
C GLY A 148 -37.80 -5.71 -7.06
N PRO A 149 -38.60 -5.68 -8.18
CA PRO A 149 -39.68 -6.65 -8.41
C PRO A 149 -39.20 -8.09 -8.57
N PHE A 150 -38.05 -8.28 -9.20
CA PHE A 150 -37.42 -9.58 -9.43
C PHE A 150 -37.03 -10.26 -8.12
N ILE A 151 -36.38 -9.51 -7.24
CA ILE A 151 -35.89 -10.01 -5.95
C ILE A 151 -37.06 -10.27 -5.02
N SER A 152 -38.03 -9.38 -4.94
CA SER A 152 -39.26 -9.56 -4.14
C SER A 152 -39.97 -10.85 -4.47
N LEU A 153 -40.03 -11.19 -5.76
CA LEU A 153 -40.65 -12.40 -6.24
C LEU A 153 -39.86 -13.66 -5.82
N MET A 154 -38.54 -13.63 -5.94
CA MET A 154 -37.66 -14.70 -5.49
C MET A 154 -37.75 -14.89 -3.98
N MET A 155 -37.71 -13.80 -3.21
CA MET A 155 -37.74 -13.82 -1.74
C MET A 155 -39.03 -14.43 -1.22
N ALA A 156 -40.21 -14.14 -1.83
CA ALA A 156 -41.48 -14.74 -1.43
C ALA A 156 -41.45 -16.28 -1.50
N TYR A 157 -40.85 -16.83 -2.57
CA TYR A 157 -40.76 -18.29 -2.71
C TYR A 157 -39.67 -18.91 -1.85
N ILE A 158 -38.56 -18.19 -1.58
CA ILE A 158 -37.53 -18.62 -0.66
C ILE A 158 -38.14 -18.72 0.77
N PHE A 159 -38.91 -17.71 1.22
CA PHE A 159 -39.56 -17.76 2.53
C PHE A 159 -40.56 -18.92 2.65
N ASN A 160 -41.39 -19.15 1.62
CA ASN A 160 -42.25 -20.31 1.59
C ASN A 160 -41.47 -21.63 1.66
N ALA A 161 -40.31 -21.71 0.99
CA ALA A 161 -39.47 -22.90 1.06
C ALA A 161 -38.78 -23.03 2.45
N MET A 162 -38.47 -21.95 3.15
CA MET A 162 -37.91 -21.96 4.52
C MET A 162 -38.91 -22.50 5.54
N THR A 163 -40.21 -22.37 5.31
CA THR A 163 -41.29 -22.91 6.17
C THR A 163 -41.84 -24.26 5.70
N HIS A 164 -41.29 -24.85 4.65
CA HIS A 164 -41.74 -26.09 4.05
C HIS A 164 -41.67 -27.28 5.00
N LEU A 165 -42.59 -28.26 4.89
CA LEU A 165 -42.62 -29.44 5.76
C LEU A 165 -41.36 -30.30 5.65
N ALA A 166 -40.87 -30.48 4.42
CA ALA A 166 -39.65 -31.26 4.17
C ALA A 166 -38.36 -30.51 4.57
N ILE A 167 -37.57 -31.09 5.41
CA ILE A 167 -36.33 -30.51 5.94
C ILE A 167 -35.34 -30.17 4.82
N ASP A 168 -35.16 -31.05 3.85
CA ASP A 168 -34.23 -30.88 2.72
C ASP A 168 -34.60 -29.67 1.84
N VAL A 169 -35.92 -29.35 1.74
CA VAL A 169 -36.38 -28.13 1.05
C VAL A 169 -35.99 -26.89 1.87
N ARG A 170 -36.25 -26.90 3.19
CA ARG A 170 -35.88 -25.78 4.08
C ARG A 170 -34.40 -25.48 4.04
N LEU A 171 -33.55 -26.51 4.15
CA LEU A 171 -32.11 -26.33 4.14
C LEU A 171 -31.58 -25.81 2.79
N MET A 172 -32.21 -26.24 1.70
CA MET A 172 -31.86 -25.71 0.38
C MET A 172 -32.33 -24.26 0.19
N ALA A 173 -33.46 -23.88 0.81
CA ALA A 173 -33.94 -22.50 0.80
C ALA A 173 -32.93 -21.51 1.42
N PHE A 174 -32.24 -21.90 2.49
CA PHE A 174 -31.15 -21.07 3.05
C PHE A 174 -30.00 -20.87 2.07
N LYS A 175 -29.63 -21.89 1.27
CA LYS A 175 -28.63 -21.73 0.21
C LYS A 175 -29.08 -20.76 -0.88
N PHE A 176 -30.35 -20.84 -1.29
CA PHE A 176 -30.91 -19.87 -2.25
C PHE A 176 -30.92 -18.46 -1.68
N PHE A 177 -31.26 -18.35 -0.40
CA PHE A 177 -31.25 -17.07 0.29
C PHE A 177 -29.84 -16.47 0.39
N ASP A 178 -28.88 -17.25 0.85
CA ASP A 178 -27.47 -16.85 0.89
C ASP A 178 -26.96 -16.37 -0.47
N LEU A 179 -27.33 -17.08 -1.53
CA LEU A 179 -27.00 -16.67 -2.89
C LEU A 179 -27.63 -15.33 -3.28
N VAL A 180 -28.88 -15.05 -2.89
CA VAL A 180 -29.52 -13.76 -3.14
C VAL A 180 -28.80 -12.64 -2.37
N VAL A 181 -28.44 -12.87 -1.13
CA VAL A 181 -27.73 -11.90 -0.29
C VAL A 181 -26.33 -11.58 -0.85
N GLN A 182 -25.60 -12.58 -1.36
CA GLN A 182 -24.28 -12.37 -1.98
C GLN A 182 -24.34 -11.48 -3.22
N TYR A 183 -25.39 -11.59 -4.03
CA TYR A 183 -25.51 -10.80 -5.27
C TYR A 183 -26.29 -9.48 -5.10
N TYR A 184 -27.18 -9.41 -4.11
CA TYR A 184 -28.10 -8.29 -3.88
C TYR A 184 -28.19 -7.94 -2.39
N PRO A 185 -27.09 -7.46 -1.76
CA PRO A 185 -27.04 -7.18 -0.32
C PRO A 185 -28.09 -6.15 0.12
N SER A 186 -28.40 -5.16 -0.70
CA SER A 186 -29.41 -4.12 -0.40
C SER A 186 -30.82 -4.69 -0.16
N SER A 187 -31.15 -5.87 -0.70
CA SER A 187 -32.44 -6.53 -0.46
C SER A 187 -32.61 -7.08 0.95
N PHE A 188 -31.50 -7.26 1.66
CA PHE A 188 -31.49 -7.81 3.03
C PHE A 188 -32.25 -6.90 4.00
N SER A 189 -32.08 -5.59 3.92
CA SER A 189 -32.73 -4.64 4.84
C SER A 189 -34.26 -4.77 4.87
N LEU A 190 -34.87 -5.03 3.72
CA LEU A 190 -36.32 -5.16 3.56
C LEU A 190 -36.90 -6.43 4.23
N TYR A 191 -36.10 -7.46 4.38
CA TYR A 191 -36.55 -8.80 4.84
C TYR A 191 -35.86 -9.29 6.07
N SER A 192 -35.01 -8.49 6.69
CA SER A 192 -34.12 -8.87 7.82
C SER A 192 -34.91 -9.49 9.00
N GLU A 193 -36.06 -8.94 9.37
CA GLU A 193 -36.88 -9.48 10.44
C GLU A 193 -37.31 -10.93 10.18
N LYS A 194 -37.89 -11.20 9.01
CA LYS A 194 -38.33 -12.57 8.64
C LYS A 194 -37.15 -13.52 8.51
N ILE A 195 -36.02 -13.03 8.07
CA ILE A 195 -34.78 -13.79 7.93
C ILE A 195 -34.31 -14.26 9.29
N PHE A 196 -34.12 -13.36 10.24
CA PHE A 196 -33.67 -13.73 11.58
C PHE A 196 -34.69 -14.61 12.31
N GLN A 197 -35.99 -14.36 12.12
CA GLN A 197 -37.03 -15.25 12.68
C GLN A 197 -36.89 -16.68 12.13
N ASN A 198 -36.67 -16.84 10.83
CA ASN A 198 -36.49 -18.16 10.23
C ASN A 198 -35.21 -18.86 10.72
N TYR A 199 -34.12 -18.13 10.91
CA TYR A 199 -32.90 -18.70 11.53
C TYR A 199 -33.14 -19.11 12.95
N GLU A 200 -33.81 -18.28 13.75
CA GLU A 200 -34.21 -18.60 15.13
C GLU A 200 -35.04 -19.87 15.18
N ASP A 201 -36.11 -19.98 14.39
CA ASP A 201 -37.00 -21.14 14.33
C ASP A 201 -36.27 -22.43 13.94
N VAL A 202 -35.33 -22.34 13.00
CA VAL A 202 -34.53 -23.48 12.57
C VAL A 202 -33.55 -23.91 13.63
N LEU A 203 -32.88 -22.98 14.30
CA LEU A 203 -31.88 -23.27 15.33
C LEU A 203 -32.51 -23.73 16.64
N ARG A 204 -33.71 -23.26 17.04
CA ARG A 204 -34.45 -23.75 18.23
C ARG A 204 -34.79 -25.23 18.16
N LYS A 205 -35.00 -25.78 16.96
CA LYS A 205 -35.27 -27.20 16.73
C LYS A 205 -34.01 -28.07 16.69
N ASN A 206 -33.05 -27.74 17.52
CA ASN A 206 -31.63 -28.10 17.41
C ASN A 206 -31.33 -29.63 17.50
N GLN A 207 -32.11 -30.43 18.19
CA GLN A 207 -31.87 -31.88 18.31
C GLN A 207 -31.81 -32.59 16.97
N PHE A 208 -32.38 -32.00 15.92
CA PHE A 208 -32.41 -32.56 14.59
C PHE A 208 -31.09 -32.36 13.84
N TYR A 209 -30.33 -31.32 14.12
CA TYR A 209 -29.12 -30.93 13.36
C TYR A 209 -27.84 -31.55 13.88
N LEU A 210 -27.80 -31.95 15.16
CA LEU A 210 -26.64 -32.66 15.71
C LEU A 210 -26.34 -33.96 14.97
N GLN A 211 -27.37 -34.54 14.30
CA GLN A 211 -27.22 -35.74 13.48
C GLN A 211 -26.65 -35.46 12.08
N ASP A 212 -26.80 -34.25 11.54
CA ASP A 212 -26.29 -33.83 10.24
C ASP A 212 -25.55 -32.48 10.32
N LYS A 213 -24.35 -32.56 10.90
CA LYS A 213 -23.47 -31.40 11.13
C LYS A 213 -23.14 -30.63 9.84
N GLY A 214 -23.04 -31.34 8.69
CA GLY A 214 -22.76 -30.71 7.42
C GLY A 214 -23.88 -29.80 6.93
N LYS A 215 -25.14 -30.16 7.23
CA LYS A 215 -26.29 -29.29 6.93
C LYS A 215 -26.32 -28.09 7.84
N LEU A 216 -26.11 -28.29 9.15
CA LEU A 216 -26.07 -27.20 10.12
C LEU A 216 -24.97 -26.18 9.80
N LYS A 217 -23.77 -26.66 9.41
CA LYS A 217 -22.67 -25.80 8.94
C LYS A 217 -23.12 -24.83 7.85
N ASN A 218 -23.87 -25.32 6.84
CA ASN A 218 -24.34 -24.46 5.76
C ASN A 218 -25.36 -23.40 6.22
N VAL A 219 -26.23 -23.74 7.19
CA VAL A 219 -27.20 -22.79 7.77
C VAL A 219 -26.48 -21.70 8.56
N LEU A 220 -25.51 -22.10 9.40
CA LEU A 220 -24.73 -21.17 10.21
C LEU A 220 -23.83 -20.25 9.33
N ALA A 221 -23.23 -20.78 8.27
CA ALA A 221 -22.48 -19.97 7.33
C ALA A 221 -23.36 -18.90 6.66
N GLY A 222 -24.59 -19.27 6.25
CA GLY A 222 -25.56 -18.31 5.74
C GLY A 222 -25.97 -17.25 6.78
N LEU A 223 -26.10 -17.62 8.05
CA LEU A 223 -26.35 -16.67 9.15
C LEU A 223 -25.21 -15.67 9.31
N VAL A 224 -23.95 -16.15 9.30
CA VAL A 224 -22.76 -15.29 9.36
C VAL A 224 -22.76 -14.27 8.20
N HIS A 225 -23.06 -14.71 6.96
CA HIS A 225 -23.16 -13.80 5.82
C HIS A 225 -24.23 -12.73 6.04
N CYS A 226 -25.39 -13.09 6.62
CA CYS A 226 -26.44 -12.12 6.92
C CYS A 226 -26.02 -11.11 7.99
N LEU A 227 -25.32 -11.57 9.02
CA LEU A 227 -24.88 -10.73 10.12
C LEU A 227 -23.76 -9.77 9.69
N LEU A 228 -22.90 -10.18 8.75
CA LEU A 228 -21.87 -9.31 8.16
C LEU A 228 -22.45 -8.12 7.37
N LEU A 229 -23.72 -8.17 6.96
CA LEU A 229 -24.40 -7.04 6.32
C LEU A 229 -24.90 -5.98 7.31
N LEU A 230 -24.85 -6.26 8.59
CA LEU A 230 -25.22 -5.30 9.63
C LEU A 230 -24.05 -4.34 9.89
N PRO A 231 -24.30 -3.06 10.21
CA PRO A 231 -23.26 -2.12 10.56
C PRO A 231 -22.54 -2.58 11.84
N SER A 232 -21.25 -2.83 11.73
CA SER A 232 -20.47 -3.50 12.80
C SER A 232 -19.16 -2.83 13.17
N SER A 233 -18.77 -1.70 12.54
CA SER A 233 -17.51 -1.02 12.87
C SER A 233 -17.56 0.50 12.70
N LYS A 234 -16.82 1.22 13.57
CA LYS A 234 -16.57 2.66 13.45
C LYS A 234 -15.56 3.00 12.34
N ALA A 235 -14.80 2.02 11.88
CA ALA A 235 -13.60 2.25 11.06
C ALA A 235 -13.87 2.53 9.58
N ASP A 236 -15.10 2.33 9.10
CA ASP A 236 -15.39 2.41 7.66
C ASP A 236 -15.68 3.84 7.17
N HIS A 237 -15.78 4.84 8.06
CA HIS A 237 -16.11 6.22 7.67
C HIS A 237 -14.93 7.17 7.48
N ASP A 238 -13.74 6.87 7.99
CA ASP A 238 -12.61 7.82 8.02
C ASP A 238 -11.43 7.46 7.11
N SER A 239 -11.55 6.46 6.25
CA SER A 239 -10.46 6.13 5.32
C SER A 239 -10.77 6.67 3.92
N PRO A 240 -10.11 7.77 3.48
CA PRO A 240 -10.07 8.14 2.07
C PRO A 240 -9.07 7.19 1.37
N CYS A 241 -9.41 5.92 1.31
CA CYS A 241 -8.60 4.97 0.58
C CYS A 241 -9.10 4.90 -0.86
N GLU A 242 -8.22 5.32 -1.76
CA GLU A 242 -8.34 5.19 -3.20
C GLU A 242 -8.82 3.79 -3.58
N LYS A 243 -9.78 3.77 -4.48
CA LYS A 243 -10.35 2.56 -5.05
C LYS A 243 -9.29 1.81 -5.86
N ASP A 244 -8.60 0.89 -5.22
CA ASP A 244 -7.90 -0.17 -5.93
C ASP A 244 -8.84 -1.38 -6.09
N ASP A 245 -9.05 -1.76 -7.33
CA ASP A 245 -10.03 -2.71 -7.86
C ASP A 245 -9.80 -4.19 -7.46
N ALA A 246 -9.36 -4.50 -6.26
CA ALA A 246 -9.15 -5.89 -5.84
C ALA A 246 -9.63 -6.27 -4.43
N ALA A 247 -10.12 -5.33 -3.61
CA ALA A 247 -10.78 -5.68 -2.36
C ALA A 247 -12.30 -5.68 -2.59
N GLN A 248 -12.94 -6.84 -2.48
CA GLN A 248 -14.39 -6.93 -2.35
C GLN A 248 -14.78 -6.20 -1.07
N GLY A 249 -15.05 -4.89 -1.19
CA GLY A 249 -15.58 -4.08 -0.10
C GLY A 249 -16.88 -4.72 0.38
N ILE A 250 -16.97 -4.96 1.67
CA ILE A 250 -18.21 -5.39 2.32
C ILE A 250 -19.19 -4.24 2.14
N LEU A 251 -20.15 -4.42 1.24
CA LEU A 251 -21.22 -3.46 1.02
C LEU A 251 -22.17 -3.56 2.23
N HIS A 252 -22.22 -2.52 3.04
CA HIS A 252 -23.21 -2.43 4.11
C HIS A 252 -24.62 -2.29 3.51
N ALA A 253 -25.56 -3.10 4.01
CA ALA A 253 -26.93 -3.14 3.53
C ALA A 253 -27.79 -1.93 3.97
N PHE A 254 -27.24 -1.07 4.83
CA PHE A 254 -27.95 0.08 5.39
C PHE A 254 -27.19 1.36 5.07
N GLU A 255 -27.83 2.25 4.28
CA GLU A 255 -27.33 3.62 4.10
C GLU A 255 -27.86 4.53 5.23
N PRO A 256 -27.04 5.43 5.79
CA PRO A 256 -27.37 6.18 6.99
C PRO A 256 -28.45 7.26 6.83
N ASP A 257 -28.87 7.62 5.64
CA ASP A 257 -29.52 8.94 5.40
C ASP A 257 -31.05 8.97 5.28
N THR A 258 -31.83 7.96 5.73
CA THR A 258 -33.27 8.05 5.66
C THR A 258 -33.98 7.74 6.98
N PRO A 259 -34.95 8.58 7.41
CA PRO A 259 -35.68 8.40 8.68
C PRO A 259 -36.45 7.09 8.82
N LYS A 260 -36.67 6.36 7.72
CA LYS A 260 -37.33 5.04 7.71
C LYS A 260 -36.46 3.92 8.32
N HIS A 261 -35.14 4.13 8.47
CA HIS A 261 -34.23 3.10 9.00
C HIS A 261 -34.28 2.96 10.53
N ALA A 262 -34.60 4.03 11.27
CA ALA A 262 -34.67 3.97 12.74
C ALA A 262 -35.69 2.96 13.27
N ALA A 263 -36.84 2.82 12.63
CA ALA A 263 -37.84 1.80 13.02
C ALA A 263 -37.36 0.38 12.67
N GLY A 264 -36.64 0.20 11.57
CA GLY A 264 -36.07 -1.08 11.17
C GLY A 264 -34.98 -1.59 12.14
N PHE A 265 -34.13 -0.70 12.64
CA PHE A 265 -33.08 -1.04 13.61
C PHE A 265 -33.64 -1.58 14.94
N SER A 266 -34.72 -0.98 15.46
CA SER A 266 -35.36 -1.45 16.70
C SER A 266 -35.87 -2.89 16.56
N VAL A 267 -36.46 -3.24 15.43
CA VAL A 267 -36.96 -4.60 15.16
C VAL A 267 -35.80 -5.59 15.03
N ILE A 268 -34.75 -5.22 14.28
CA ILE A 268 -33.54 -6.05 14.14
C ILE A 268 -32.90 -6.29 15.50
N LYS A 269 -32.73 -5.24 16.30
CA LYS A 269 -32.18 -5.33 17.67
C LYS A 269 -32.90 -6.37 18.48
N LYS A 270 -34.24 -6.30 18.56
CA LYS A 270 -35.08 -7.27 19.29
C LYS A 270 -34.89 -8.68 18.74
N LYS A 271 -34.84 -8.87 17.42
CA LYS A 271 -34.65 -10.21 16.85
C LYS A 271 -33.28 -10.79 17.13
N LEU A 272 -32.23 -9.96 17.19
CA LEU A 272 -30.90 -10.39 17.58
C LEU A 272 -30.84 -10.72 19.09
N GLU A 273 -31.55 -9.98 19.94
CA GLU A 273 -31.72 -10.31 21.36
C GLU A 273 -32.39 -11.68 21.55
N ASP A 274 -33.43 -12.00 20.76
CA ASP A 274 -34.10 -13.30 20.78
C ASP A 274 -33.24 -14.45 20.25
N LEU A 275 -32.37 -14.16 19.26
CA LEU A 275 -31.49 -15.14 18.62
C LEU A 275 -30.28 -15.51 19.51
N MET A 276 -29.76 -14.59 20.33
CA MET A 276 -28.58 -14.80 21.18
C MET A 276 -28.68 -16.00 22.10
N PRO A 277 -29.76 -16.18 22.92
CA PRO A 277 -29.90 -17.36 23.77
C PRO A 277 -29.93 -18.66 22.97
N VAL A 278 -30.47 -18.63 21.76
CA VAL A 278 -30.55 -19.82 20.90
C VAL A 278 -29.17 -20.24 20.43
N LEU A 279 -28.34 -19.27 19.95
CA LEU A 279 -26.94 -19.51 19.56
C LEU A 279 -26.13 -20.07 20.73
N LEU A 280 -26.26 -19.50 21.91
CA LEU A 280 -25.57 -19.94 23.11
C LEU A 280 -25.98 -21.36 23.53
N SER A 281 -27.27 -21.70 23.44
CA SER A 281 -27.75 -23.06 23.67
C SER A 281 -27.16 -24.06 22.68
N CYS A 282 -27.13 -23.67 21.39
CA CYS A 282 -26.50 -24.48 20.34
C CYS A 282 -25.01 -24.70 20.62
N PHE A 283 -24.28 -23.69 21.07
CA PHE A 283 -22.88 -23.81 21.43
C PHE A 283 -22.65 -24.76 22.60
N GLN A 284 -23.48 -24.65 23.67
CA GLN A 284 -23.41 -25.53 24.83
C GLN A 284 -23.68 -27.00 24.46
N ASP A 285 -24.61 -27.27 23.55
CA ASP A 285 -24.87 -28.61 23.06
C ASP A 285 -23.66 -29.22 22.34
N PHE A 286 -22.93 -28.42 21.54
CA PHE A 286 -21.67 -28.86 20.94
C PHE A 286 -20.58 -29.12 21.98
N ILE A 287 -20.46 -28.30 23.01
CA ILE A 287 -19.49 -28.53 24.08
C ILE A 287 -19.78 -29.86 24.79
N ARG A 288 -21.05 -30.13 25.15
CA ARG A 288 -21.44 -31.42 25.73
C ARG A 288 -21.10 -32.60 24.85
N LEU A 289 -21.32 -32.45 23.54
CA LEU A 289 -20.97 -33.47 22.54
C LEU A 289 -19.46 -33.68 22.49
N VAL A 290 -18.67 -32.62 22.50
CA VAL A 290 -17.20 -32.68 22.44
C VAL A 290 -16.63 -33.33 23.68
N HIS A 291 -17.19 -33.07 24.90
CA HIS A 291 -16.77 -33.73 26.14
C HIS A 291 -17.04 -35.23 26.12
N THR A 292 -18.01 -35.71 25.35
CA THR A 292 -18.29 -37.14 25.21
C THR A 292 -17.42 -37.81 24.13
N MET A 293 -16.81 -37.03 23.20
CA MET A 293 -15.97 -37.52 22.11
C MET A 293 -14.49 -37.40 22.48
N ARG A 294 -13.63 -38.31 22.00
CA ARG A 294 -12.18 -38.24 22.23
C ARG A 294 -11.46 -37.23 21.37
N HIS A 295 -12.09 -36.77 20.28
CA HIS A 295 -11.51 -35.82 19.30
C HIS A 295 -12.58 -34.84 18.82
N LEU A 296 -12.19 -33.61 18.61
CA LEU A 296 -13.03 -32.60 17.95
C LEU A 296 -13.03 -32.83 16.43
N ASP A 297 -14.11 -33.39 15.89
CA ASP A 297 -14.24 -33.57 14.45
C ASP A 297 -14.36 -32.24 13.73
N VAL A 298 -13.93 -32.21 12.46
CA VAL A 298 -13.87 -30.97 11.65
C VAL A 298 -15.24 -30.31 11.50
N GLN A 299 -16.30 -31.09 11.33
CA GLN A 299 -17.65 -30.53 11.16
C GLN A 299 -18.19 -29.90 12.46
N SER A 300 -17.94 -30.51 13.60
CA SER A 300 -18.27 -29.93 14.91
C SER A 300 -17.51 -28.65 15.16
N PHE A 301 -16.21 -28.64 14.87
CA PHE A 301 -15.37 -27.46 14.99
C PHE A 301 -15.88 -26.32 14.09
N ASP A 302 -16.15 -26.59 12.81
CA ASP A 302 -16.70 -25.59 11.90
C ASP A 302 -18.04 -25.02 12.39
N CYS A 303 -18.94 -25.88 12.93
CA CYS A 303 -20.20 -25.40 13.50
C CYS A 303 -19.96 -24.50 14.71
N MET A 304 -19.07 -24.90 15.63
CA MET A 304 -18.73 -24.09 16.81
C MET A 304 -18.16 -22.74 16.40
N LEU A 305 -17.27 -22.70 15.40
CA LEU A 305 -16.72 -21.45 14.87
C LEU A 305 -17.82 -20.55 14.32
N PHE A 306 -18.69 -21.05 13.44
CA PHE A 306 -19.76 -20.23 12.88
C PHE A 306 -20.77 -19.75 13.92
N ILE A 307 -21.05 -20.53 14.98
CA ILE A 307 -21.88 -20.09 16.10
C ILE A 307 -21.20 -18.93 16.84
N LEU A 308 -19.92 -19.08 17.19
CA LEU A 308 -19.18 -18.03 17.89
C LEU A 308 -19.01 -16.78 17.01
N GLN A 309 -18.72 -16.92 15.71
CA GLN A 309 -18.68 -15.81 14.76
C GLN A 309 -20.04 -15.10 14.69
N SER A 310 -21.15 -15.86 14.71
CA SER A 310 -22.48 -15.25 14.75
C SER A 310 -22.70 -14.47 16.04
N ILE A 311 -22.29 -15.00 17.19
CA ILE A 311 -22.36 -14.32 18.49
C ILE A 311 -21.51 -13.04 18.47
N ASP A 312 -20.27 -13.13 17.96
CA ASP A 312 -19.35 -12.00 17.84
C ASP A 312 -19.94 -10.87 17.00
N LEU A 313 -20.49 -11.19 15.82
CA LEU A 313 -21.13 -10.20 14.95
C LEU A 313 -22.36 -9.55 15.58
N VAL A 314 -23.15 -10.32 16.32
CA VAL A 314 -24.28 -9.77 17.08
C VAL A 314 -23.77 -8.83 18.18
N VAL A 315 -22.74 -9.21 18.92
CA VAL A 315 -22.13 -8.35 19.95
C VAL A 315 -21.55 -7.08 19.35
N ARG A 316 -20.87 -7.17 18.22
CA ARG A 316 -20.36 -5.98 17.46
C ARG A 316 -21.49 -5.06 17.06
N PHE A 317 -22.59 -5.59 16.55
CA PHE A 317 -23.77 -4.79 16.21
C PHE A 317 -24.29 -4.00 17.42
N PHE A 318 -24.35 -4.62 18.60
CA PHE A 318 -24.78 -3.93 19.83
C PHE A 318 -23.75 -2.93 20.34
N ALA A 319 -22.46 -3.23 20.21
CA ALA A 319 -21.39 -2.36 20.68
C ALA A 319 -21.19 -1.11 19.80
N TYR A 320 -21.32 -1.25 18.46
CA TYR A 320 -20.91 -0.22 17.50
C TYR A 320 -22.03 0.25 16.56
N GLY A 321 -23.10 -0.54 16.35
CA GLY A 321 -24.14 -0.25 15.36
C GLY A 321 -25.12 0.86 15.76
N ILE A 322 -25.14 1.30 17.00
CA ILE A 322 -26.17 2.19 17.55
C ILE A 322 -25.73 3.65 17.66
N ASP A 323 -24.42 3.91 17.68
CA ASP A 323 -23.88 5.24 18.03
C ASP A 323 -24.07 6.33 16.95
N ASN A 324 -24.34 5.98 15.68
CA ASN A 324 -24.41 6.97 14.60
C ASN A 324 -25.72 7.74 14.49
N SER A 325 -26.81 7.27 15.14
CA SER A 325 -28.13 7.93 15.03
C SER A 325 -28.45 8.96 16.12
N GLN A 326 -27.64 9.01 17.20
CA GLN A 326 -27.88 9.96 18.32
C GLN A 326 -26.91 11.14 18.36
N HIS A 327 -25.75 11.09 17.67
CA HIS A 327 -24.76 12.18 17.71
C HIS A 327 -25.13 13.38 16.82
N GLU A 328 -25.89 13.20 15.74
CA GLU A 328 -26.26 14.32 14.86
C GLU A 328 -27.44 15.18 15.38
N LEU A 329 -28.21 14.68 16.34
CA LEU A 329 -29.33 15.44 16.91
C LEU A 329 -28.98 16.28 18.13
N GLN A 330 -27.74 16.16 18.68
CA GLN A 330 -27.33 16.88 19.92
C GLN A 330 -26.39 18.06 19.70
N VAL A 331 -26.00 18.41 18.47
CA VAL A 331 -25.09 19.56 18.21
C VAL A 331 -25.80 20.90 18.18
N SER A 332 -27.12 20.97 18.29
CA SER A 332 -27.88 22.21 18.14
C SER A 332 -28.57 22.78 19.41
N MET A 333 -28.28 22.32 20.62
CA MET A 333 -28.83 22.94 21.82
C MET A 333 -27.81 23.06 22.95
N LEU A 334 -27.76 24.24 23.53
CA LEU A 334 -26.98 24.83 24.61
C LEU A 334 -26.61 23.91 25.80
N PRO A 335 -25.51 24.25 26.53
CA PRO A 335 -25.05 23.46 27.68
C PRO A 335 -25.93 23.69 28.91
N CYS A 336 -26.64 22.67 29.35
CA CYS A 336 -27.12 22.56 30.70
C CYS A 336 -26.23 21.58 31.47
N GLU A 337 -25.48 22.11 32.41
CA GLU A 337 -24.72 21.36 33.41
C GLU A 337 -25.66 20.49 34.25
N GLY A 338 -25.33 19.24 34.42
CA GLY A 338 -25.80 18.41 35.49
C GLY A 338 -26.96 17.47 35.15
N LEU A 339 -26.77 16.49 34.30
CA LEU A 339 -27.53 15.24 34.34
C LEU A 339 -26.64 14.08 33.88
N ASP A 340 -26.43 13.23 34.82
CA ASP A 340 -25.67 11.98 34.85
C ASP A 340 -25.34 11.32 33.51
N ALA A 341 -24.06 11.03 33.35
CA ALA A 341 -23.44 10.12 32.40
C ALA A 341 -23.96 8.65 32.50
N THR A 342 -25.06 8.42 33.23
CA THR A 342 -25.62 7.11 33.55
C THR A 342 -26.57 6.57 32.47
N ILE A 343 -26.88 7.33 31.42
CA ILE A 343 -27.75 6.83 30.31
C ILE A 343 -26.92 6.18 29.18
N ARG A 344 -25.59 6.20 29.28
CA ARG A 344 -24.69 5.78 28.19
C ARG A 344 -24.39 4.30 28.08
N SER A 345 -24.84 3.42 28.90
CA SER A 345 -24.67 1.98 28.63
C SER A 345 -25.45 1.10 29.63
N GLN A 346 -26.74 1.05 29.47
CA GLN A 346 -27.38 -0.25 29.69
C GLN A 346 -27.21 -1.07 28.39
N THR A 347 -25.99 -1.30 27.95
CA THR A 347 -25.67 -2.51 27.22
C THR A 347 -25.73 -3.63 28.23
N ILE A 348 -26.94 -4.13 28.38
CA ILE A 348 -27.24 -5.34 29.10
C ILE A 348 -26.31 -6.39 28.53
N MET A 349 -25.21 -6.68 29.23
CA MET A 349 -24.52 -7.96 29.01
C MET A 349 -25.61 -9.01 29.23
N PRO A 350 -26.15 -9.67 28.21
CA PRO A 350 -27.19 -10.67 28.47
C PRO A 350 -26.61 -11.63 29.49
N SER A 351 -27.34 -11.92 30.53
CA SER A 351 -26.96 -12.93 31.53
C SER A 351 -26.58 -14.27 30.90
N SER A 352 -26.95 -14.44 29.66
CA SER A 352 -26.56 -15.50 28.74
C SER A 352 -25.07 -15.50 28.38
N LEU A 353 -24.39 -14.34 28.06
CA LEU A 353 -22.96 -14.32 27.76
C LEU A 353 -22.08 -14.73 28.94
N LYS A 354 -22.51 -14.49 30.17
CA LYS A 354 -21.84 -14.99 31.37
C LYS A 354 -21.59 -16.49 31.30
N LYS A 355 -22.60 -17.27 30.86
CA LYS A 355 -22.46 -18.72 30.68
C LYS A 355 -21.39 -19.13 29.64
N LEU A 356 -21.13 -18.30 28.61
CA LEU A 356 -20.07 -18.53 27.68
C LEU A 356 -18.70 -18.26 28.30
N PHE A 357 -18.59 -17.15 29.04
CA PHE A 357 -17.34 -16.74 29.67
C PHE A 357 -16.94 -17.64 30.86
N ASP A 358 -17.92 -18.22 31.59
CA ASP A 358 -17.65 -19.19 32.65
C ASP A 358 -17.00 -20.49 32.11
N LEU A 359 -17.17 -20.80 30.84
CA LEU A 359 -16.54 -21.95 30.16
C LEU A 359 -15.11 -21.67 29.68
N PHE A 360 -14.67 -20.42 29.72
CA PHE A 360 -13.35 -20.00 29.22
C PHE A 360 -12.25 -20.23 30.28
N PRO A 361 -11.03 -20.68 29.86
CA PRO A 361 -10.66 -21.18 28.56
C PRO A 361 -11.12 -22.62 28.30
N LEU A 362 -11.51 -22.93 27.04
CA LEU A 362 -11.82 -24.28 26.63
C LEU A 362 -10.52 -25.06 26.42
N ASN A 363 -10.32 -26.10 27.18
CA ASN A 363 -9.15 -26.98 27.09
C ASN A 363 -9.53 -28.38 26.67
N PRO A 364 -8.68 -29.11 25.92
CA PRO A 364 -8.92 -30.51 25.63
C PRO A 364 -8.91 -31.32 26.94
N THR A 365 -10.00 -32.06 27.23
CA THR A 365 -10.17 -32.87 28.44
C THR A 365 -9.22 -34.08 28.53
N HIS A 366 -8.50 -34.40 27.45
CA HIS A 366 -7.58 -35.53 27.41
C HIS A 366 -6.30 -35.14 26.65
N HIS A 367 -5.16 -35.12 27.29
CA HIS A 367 -3.82 -34.80 26.78
C HIS A 367 -3.25 -35.76 25.71
N LEU A 368 -4.04 -36.27 24.78
CA LEU A 368 -3.66 -37.40 23.94
C LEU A 368 -3.19 -37.06 22.51
N SER A 369 -3.32 -35.86 22.02
CA SER A 369 -2.64 -35.44 20.78
C SER A 369 -2.74 -33.94 20.54
N GLY A 370 -1.59 -33.25 20.34
CA GLY A 370 -1.50 -31.83 19.99
C GLY A 370 -2.13 -31.41 18.64
N LYS A 371 -2.99 -32.26 18.06
CA LYS A 371 -3.70 -31.98 16.81
C LYS A 371 -4.96 -31.16 16.97
N ASP A 372 -5.54 -31.15 18.16
CA ASP A 372 -6.77 -30.42 18.47
C ASP A 372 -6.49 -29.10 19.21
N ASP A 373 -5.25 -28.86 19.66
CA ASP A 373 -4.87 -27.65 20.39
C ASP A 373 -5.10 -26.40 19.52
N ASP A 374 -4.77 -26.44 18.24
CA ASP A 374 -5.01 -25.36 17.29
C ASP A 374 -6.51 -25.01 17.16
N LYS A 375 -7.40 -26.02 17.23
CA LYS A 375 -8.85 -25.79 17.12
C LYS A 375 -9.40 -25.13 18.39
N TYR A 376 -8.95 -25.57 19.58
CA TYR A 376 -9.33 -24.94 20.83
C TYR A 376 -8.78 -23.53 20.94
N PHE A 377 -7.55 -23.33 20.47
CA PHE A 377 -6.95 -21.99 20.38
C PHE A 377 -7.84 -21.05 19.56
N ALA A 378 -8.24 -21.45 18.34
CA ALA A 378 -9.10 -20.64 17.49
C ALA A 378 -10.46 -20.31 18.13
N VAL A 379 -11.07 -21.29 18.82
CA VAL A 379 -12.33 -21.09 19.57
C VAL A 379 -12.13 -20.09 20.72
N ASN A 380 -11.05 -20.22 21.48
CA ASN A 380 -10.74 -19.33 22.60
C ASN A 380 -10.44 -17.89 22.11
N ILE A 381 -9.79 -17.73 20.97
CA ILE A 381 -9.58 -16.40 20.35
C ILE A 381 -10.92 -15.69 20.12
N ILE A 382 -11.90 -16.36 19.48
CA ILE A 382 -13.19 -15.73 19.21
C ILE A 382 -13.97 -15.42 20.50
N ILE A 383 -13.90 -16.30 21.51
CA ILE A 383 -14.52 -16.03 22.82
C ILE A 383 -13.85 -14.79 23.46
N THR A 384 -12.53 -14.65 23.31
CA THR A 384 -11.80 -13.47 23.79
C THR A 384 -12.21 -12.21 23.02
N GLU A 385 -12.38 -12.27 21.70
CA GLU A 385 -12.90 -11.15 20.90
C GLU A 385 -14.28 -10.72 21.38
N ILE A 386 -15.21 -11.68 21.59
CA ILE A 386 -16.54 -11.40 22.13
C ILE A 386 -16.44 -10.69 23.48
N PHE A 387 -15.54 -11.14 24.37
CA PHE A 387 -15.31 -10.50 25.66
C PHE A 387 -14.80 -9.06 25.49
N LEU A 388 -13.83 -8.84 24.61
CA LEU A 388 -13.21 -7.53 24.37
C LEU A 388 -14.16 -6.51 23.72
N HIS A 389 -15.18 -6.98 22.99
CA HIS A 389 -16.24 -6.12 22.47
C HIS A 389 -17.25 -5.70 23.54
N THR A 390 -17.41 -6.46 24.62
CA THR A 390 -18.29 -6.10 25.73
C THR A 390 -17.61 -5.03 26.60
N THR A 391 -17.96 -3.78 26.39
CA THR A 391 -17.19 -2.59 26.81
C THR A 391 -17.22 -2.27 28.30
N ASP A 392 -18.15 -2.81 29.08
CA ASP A 392 -18.22 -2.52 30.48
C ASP A 392 -17.37 -3.49 31.30
N TRP A 393 -16.12 -3.09 31.54
CA TRP A 393 -15.14 -3.78 32.37
C TRP A 393 -15.55 -3.91 33.87
N GLN A 394 -16.85 -3.79 34.20
CA GLN A 394 -17.39 -4.16 35.48
C GLN A 394 -17.53 -5.68 35.66
N CYS A 395 -16.68 -6.44 34.98
CA CYS A 395 -16.56 -7.87 35.16
C CYS A 395 -15.83 -8.20 36.48
N PRO A 396 -16.13 -9.37 37.12
CA PRO A 396 -15.30 -9.84 38.21
C PRO A 396 -13.82 -9.89 37.84
N ALA A 397 -12.96 -9.38 38.73
CA ALA A 397 -11.51 -9.29 38.47
C ALA A 397 -10.90 -10.64 38.04
N ALA A 398 -11.32 -11.73 38.72
CA ALA A 398 -10.85 -13.08 38.38
C ALA A 398 -11.21 -13.56 36.96
N LEU A 399 -12.31 -13.08 36.39
CA LEU A 399 -12.68 -13.39 35.00
C LEU A 399 -11.83 -12.57 34.02
N SER A 400 -11.67 -11.27 34.26
CA SER A 400 -10.83 -10.36 33.48
C SER A 400 -9.39 -10.86 33.45
N GLU A 401 -8.83 -11.30 34.58
CA GLU A 401 -7.47 -11.86 34.66
C GLU A 401 -7.27 -13.07 33.73
N LYS A 402 -8.23 -13.99 33.65
CA LYS A 402 -8.14 -15.14 32.75
C LYS A 402 -8.04 -14.74 31.28
N PHE A 403 -8.78 -13.71 30.85
CA PHE A 403 -8.72 -13.22 29.48
C PHE A 403 -7.41 -12.47 29.21
N LEU A 404 -6.93 -11.66 30.14
CA LEU A 404 -5.65 -10.97 30.05
C LEU A 404 -4.48 -11.95 29.97
N GLU A 405 -4.51 -13.01 30.81
CA GLU A 405 -3.53 -14.08 30.78
C GLU A 405 -3.53 -14.79 29.42
N PHE A 406 -4.70 -15.13 28.89
CA PHE A 406 -4.81 -15.75 27.59
C PHE A 406 -4.28 -14.83 26.46
N VAL A 407 -4.62 -13.54 26.46
CA VAL A 407 -4.10 -12.57 25.47
C VAL A 407 -2.58 -12.48 25.56
N ALA A 408 -2.01 -12.35 26.75
CA ALA A 408 -0.57 -12.30 26.94
C ALA A 408 0.13 -13.58 26.46
N CYS A 409 -0.40 -14.76 26.82
CA CYS A 409 0.14 -16.05 26.37
C CYS A 409 -0.04 -16.26 24.85
N ALA A 410 -1.16 -15.80 24.26
CA ALA A 410 -1.38 -15.89 22.82
C ALA A 410 -0.37 -15.04 22.04
N LEU A 411 -0.01 -13.87 22.55
CA LEU A 411 1.01 -13.00 21.95
C LEU A 411 2.44 -13.56 22.12
N SER A 412 2.77 -14.20 23.25
CA SER A 412 4.15 -14.66 23.57
C SER A 412 4.59 -15.93 22.82
N GLU A 413 3.82 -16.47 21.87
CA GLU A 413 4.11 -17.75 21.19
C GLU A 413 4.32 -18.96 22.14
N GLU A 414 4.08 -18.84 23.43
CA GLU A 414 4.24 -19.93 24.40
C GLU A 414 3.34 -21.14 24.11
N ILE A 415 2.30 -20.95 23.30
CA ILE A 415 1.30 -21.96 22.94
C ILE A 415 1.67 -22.71 21.66
N CYS A 416 2.66 -22.24 20.89
CA CYS A 416 2.97 -22.80 19.57
C CYS A 416 3.78 -24.08 19.63
N SER A 417 3.17 -25.20 19.24
CA SER A 417 3.90 -26.42 18.84
C SER A 417 4.72 -26.16 17.56
N GLY A 418 6.04 -26.25 17.64
CA GLY A 418 7.07 -25.83 16.71
C GLY A 418 7.02 -26.25 15.23
N THR A 419 5.86 -26.43 14.61
CA THR A 419 5.72 -26.71 13.17
C THR A 419 5.43 -25.43 12.38
N GLN A 420 6.04 -25.22 11.21
CA GLN A 420 5.79 -24.03 10.35
C GLN A 420 4.30 -23.85 10.00
N SER A 421 3.53 -24.94 9.87
CA SER A 421 2.09 -24.89 9.61
C SER A 421 1.31 -24.35 10.82
N GLY A 422 1.76 -24.64 12.04
CA GLY A 422 1.15 -24.15 13.28
C GLY A 422 1.36 -22.63 13.45
N LYS A 423 2.55 -22.12 13.07
CA LYS A 423 2.83 -20.67 13.16
C LYS A 423 1.92 -19.83 12.28
N ALA A 424 1.73 -20.22 11.02
CA ALA A 424 0.84 -19.47 10.10
C ALA A 424 -0.63 -19.51 10.55
N PHE A 425 -1.08 -20.61 11.14
CA PHE A 425 -2.42 -20.72 11.72
C PHE A 425 -2.58 -19.80 12.94
N HIS A 426 -1.59 -19.80 13.82
CA HIS A 426 -1.54 -18.97 15.00
C HIS A 426 -1.53 -17.47 14.66
N GLU A 427 -0.65 -17.02 13.78
CA GLU A 427 -0.59 -15.63 13.30
C GLU A 427 -1.94 -15.14 12.75
N LYS A 428 -2.63 -15.99 11.98
CA LYS A 428 -3.94 -15.64 11.41
C LYS A 428 -4.98 -15.35 12.48
N HIS A 429 -4.95 -16.10 13.58
CA HIS A 429 -5.94 -15.95 14.66
C HIS A 429 -5.59 -14.81 15.61
N ILE A 430 -4.32 -14.58 15.91
CA ILE A 430 -3.89 -13.45 16.74
C ILE A 430 -4.20 -12.11 16.06
N LEU A 431 -4.17 -12.07 14.73
CA LEU A 431 -4.43 -10.85 13.94
C LEU A 431 -5.72 -10.13 14.39
N SER A 432 -6.73 -10.86 14.80
CA SER A 432 -8.02 -10.30 15.26
C SER A 432 -7.97 -9.68 16.65
N LEU A 433 -7.00 -10.05 17.49
CA LEU A 433 -6.81 -9.46 18.82
C LEU A 433 -6.02 -8.14 18.78
N ILE A 434 -5.15 -7.94 17.79
CA ILE A 434 -4.26 -6.78 17.72
C ILE A 434 -5.01 -5.44 17.80
N PRO A 435 -6.15 -5.21 17.12
CA PRO A 435 -6.89 -3.95 17.22
C PRO A 435 -7.39 -3.59 18.61
N PHE A 436 -7.46 -4.57 19.53
CA PHE A 436 -7.89 -4.33 20.90
C PHE A 436 -6.74 -3.95 21.84
N ILE A 437 -5.49 -4.21 21.45
CA ILE A 437 -4.32 -3.97 22.30
C ILE A 437 -4.22 -2.51 22.76
N PRO A 438 -4.39 -1.49 21.91
CA PRO A 438 -4.36 -0.10 22.36
C PRO A 438 -5.37 0.15 23.49
N LYS A 439 -6.63 -0.27 23.28
CA LYS A 439 -7.69 -0.11 24.27
C LYS A 439 -7.37 -0.83 25.58
N LEU A 440 -6.85 -2.07 25.50
CA LEU A 440 -6.44 -2.86 26.67
C LEU A 440 -5.36 -2.15 27.47
N VAL A 441 -4.30 -1.68 26.81
CA VAL A 441 -3.17 -1.00 27.43
C VAL A 441 -3.61 0.26 28.19
N PHE A 442 -4.64 0.97 27.69
CA PHE A 442 -5.17 2.16 28.35
C PHE A 442 -6.13 1.85 29.51
N GLN A 443 -6.75 0.68 29.53
CA GLN A 443 -7.74 0.30 30.56
C GLN A 443 -7.13 -0.49 31.71
N VAL A 444 -6.03 -1.19 31.46
CA VAL A 444 -5.38 -2.08 32.42
C VAL A 444 -4.15 -1.39 33.02
N ALA A 445 -3.92 -1.60 34.32
CA ALA A 445 -2.78 -1.01 35.04
C ALA A 445 -1.87 -2.09 35.63
N GLY A 446 -0.64 -1.71 35.94
CA GLY A 446 0.35 -2.52 36.66
C GLY A 446 0.78 -3.78 35.92
N PHE A 447 0.91 -4.90 36.63
CA PHE A 447 1.49 -6.15 36.11
C PHE A 447 0.95 -6.59 34.73
N TRP A 448 -0.35 -6.55 34.55
CA TRP A 448 -0.95 -6.98 33.28
C TRP A 448 -0.64 -6.05 32.12
N LYS A 449 -0.53 -4.75 32.36
CA LYS A 449 -0.13 -3.77 31.36
C LYS A 449 1.27 -4.05 30.84
N SER A 450 2.26 -4.15 31.74
CA SER A 450 3.64 -4.50 31.39
C SER A 450 3.75 -5.82 30.64
N ARG A 451 3.02 -6.86 31.09
CA ARG A 451 3.05 -8.18 30.47
C ARG A 451 2.48 -8.16 29.03
N ILE A 452 1.37 -7.44 28.81
CA ILE A 452 0.77 -7.31 27.48
C ILE A 452 1.68 -6.49 26.56
N LEU A 453 2.24 -5.37 27.03
CA LEU A 453 3.15 -4.53 26.26
C LEU A 453 4.42 -5.28 25.85
N GLN A 454 4.98 -6.07 26.78
CA GLN A 454 6.13 -6.91 26.50
C GLN A 454 5.81 -7.93 25.41
N ALA A 455 4.77 -8.74 25.60
CA ALA A 455 4.37 -9.78 24.66
C ALA A 455 4.03 -9.21 23.27
N PHE A 456 3.34 -8.08 23.24
CA PHE A 456 3.02 -7.36 22.00
C PHE A 456 4.30 -6.85 21.27
N THR A 457 5.25 -6.28 22.01
CA THR A 457 6.49 -5.77 21.45
C THR A 457 7.36 -6.90 20.90
N GLU A 458 7.42 -8.04 21.61
CA GLU A 458 8.13 -9.25 21.14
C GLU A 458 7.47 -9.80 19.88
N THR A 459 6.14 -9.86 19.82
CA THR A 459 5.38 -10.25 18.63
C THR A 459 5.70 -9.31 17.46
N PHE A 460 5.66 -7.99 17.68
CA PHE A 460 6.00 -7.01 16.64
C PHE A 460 7.42 -7.21 16.10
N LYS A 461 8.42 -7.46 16.96
CA LYS A 461 9.81 -7.66 16.55
C LYS A 461 10.02 -8.99 15.81
N SER A 462 9.38 -10.06 16.25
CA SER A 462 9.55 -11.42 15.70
C SER A 462 8.81 -11.66 14.39
N CYS A 463 7.75 -10.88 14.10
CA CYS A 463 6.94 -11.03 12.88
C CYS A 463 7.73 -10.76 11.61
N ASN A 464 7.49 -11.59 10.58
CA ASN A 464 8.02 -11.38 9.23
C ASN A 464 7.41 -10.10 8.60
N LEU A 465 8.21 -9.40 7.77
CA LEU A 465 7.78 -8.25 6.98
C LEU A 465 6.59 -8.52 6.05
N GLU A 466 6.46 -9.76 5.56
CA GLU A 466 5.36 -10.17 4.69
C GLU A 466 4.06 -10.45 5.47
N SER A 467 4.14 -10.66 6.79
CA SER A 467 2.99 -11.03 7.62
C SER A 467 2.02 -9.88 7.79
N SER A 468 0.72 -10.15 7.63
CA SER A 468 -0.35 -9.21 7.96
C SER A 468 -0.34 -8.80 9.44
N LEU A 469 0.17 -9.68 10.31
CA LEU A 469 0.30 -9.43 11.74
C LEU A 469 1.26 -8.29 12.03
N LYS A 470 2.41 -8.22 11.34
CA LYS A 470 3.38 -7.10 11.45
C LYS A 470 2.71 -5.74 11.21
N TRP A 471 1.85 -5.66 10.18
CA TRP A 471 1.18 -4.43 9.79
C TRP A 471 0.02 -4.06 10.70
N ALA A 472 -0.70 -5.06 11.21
CA ALA A 472 -1.70 -4.84 12.25
C ALA A 472 -1.05 -4.32 13.55
N CYS A 473 0.11 -4.89 13.95
CA CYS A 473 0.88 -4.38 15.08
C CYS A 473 1.34 -2.93 14.84
N LEU A 474 1.81 -2.59 13.63
CA LEU A 474 2.18 -1.22 13.31
C LEU A 474 1.01 -0.25 13.43
N SER A 475 -0.19 -0.65 12.98
CA SER A 475 -1.41 0.16 13.14
C SER A 475 -1.79 0.35 14.60
N ALA A 476 -1.65 -0.68 15.43
CA ALA A 476 -1.87 -0.58 16.87
C ALA A 476 -0.82 0.32 17.55
N ILE A 477 0.45 0.23 17.13
CA ILE A 477 1.54 1.13 17.58
C ILE A 477 1.21 2.58 17.21
N GLU A 478 0.75 2.82 15.97
CA GLU A 478 0.33 4.15 15.52
C GLU A 478 -0.74 4.75 16.43
N GLU A 479 -1.75 3.96 16.82
CA GLU A 479 -2.80 4.40 17.73
C GLU A 479 -2.28 4.70 19.14
N MET A 480 -1.28 3.94 19.63
CA MET A 480 -0.66 4.16 20.94
C MET A 480 0.38 5.30 20.94
N LEU A 481 1.01 5.61 19.81
CA LEU A 481 1.99 6.72 19.69
C LEU A 481 1.30 8.06 19.41
N VAL A 482 0.25 8.05 18.58
CA VAL A 482 -0.44 9.26 18.10
C VAL A 482 -1.94 9.11 18.37
N PRO A 483 -2.40 9.36 19.60
CA PRO A 483 -3.81 9.20 19.96
C PRO A 483 -4.68 10.15 19.14
N ARG A 484 -5.77 9.61 18.58
CA ARG A 484 -6.77 10.39 17.84
C ARG A 484 -7.50 11.33 18.80
N GLN A 485 -7.82 12.54 18.31
CA GLN A 485 -8.60 13.54 19.09
C GLN A 485 -9.93 12.91 19.55
N GLY A 486 -10.12 12.73 20.86
CA GLY A 486 -11.35 12.20 21.45
C GLY A 486 -11.14 11.10 22.49
N LEU A 487 -10.04 10.40 22.53
CA LEU A 487 -9.62 9.63 23.69
C LEU A 487 -9.11 10.61 24.74
N LYS A 488 -9.66 10.54 25.96
CA LYS A 488 -9.25 11.34 27.12
C LYS A 488 -7.73 11.43 27.10
N GLN A 489 -7.22 12.68 27.20
CA GLN A 489 -5.80 12.99 27.26
C GLN A 489 -5.05 11.87 27.96
N LEU A 490 -4.27 11.10 27.22
CA LEU A 490 -3.30 10.20 27.78
C LEU A 490 -2.48 11.00 28.76
N ASP A 491 -2.47 10.57 30.01
CA ASP A 491 -1.45 11.05 30.92
C ASP A 491 -0.09 10.78 30.24
N ALA A 492 0.52 11.82 29.69
CA ALA A 492 1.83 11.77 29.05
C ALA A 492 2.92 11.32 30.05
N SER A 493 2.54 10.90 31.23
CA SER A 493 3.37 10.59 32.38
C SER A 493 3.34 9.11 32.80
N ASP A 494 2.82 8.20 31.95
CA ASP A 494 2.94 6.79 32.26
C ASP A 494 4.33 6.25 31.86
N PRO A 495 5.26 6.10 32.79
CA PRO A 495 6.63 5.74 32.47
C PRO A 495 6.76 4.34 31.86
N GLU A 496 5.83 3.41 32.17
CA GLU A 496 5.87 2.05 31.60
C GLU A 496 5.57 2.05 30.10
N LEU A 497 4.55 2.80 29.68
CA LEU A 497 4.20 2.89 28.25
C LEU A 497 5.29 3.62 27.47
N LEU A 498 5.92 4.62 28.09
CA LEU A 498 6.92 5.46 27.48
C LEU A 498 8.14 4.67 26.99
N ASP A 499 8.66 3.74 27.76
CA ASP A 499 9.80 2.89 27.37
C ASP A 499 9.50 2.03 26.14
N TYR A 500 8.27 1.53 26.04
CA TYR A 500 7.83 0.79 24.84
C TYR A 500 7.63 1.71 23.62
N GLN A 501 7.10 2.90 23.82
CA GLN A 501 6.97 3.91 22.76
C GLN A 501 8.33 4.28 22.16
N ILE A 502 9.36 4.50 22.99
CA ILE A 502 10.74 4.73 22.55
C ILE A 502 11.25 3.53 21.74
N THR A 503 11.02 2.33 22.25
CA THR A 503 11.45 1.10 21.57
C THR A 503 10.83 1.00 20.18
N TRP A 504 9.53 1.27 20.04
CA TRP A 504 8.85 1.23 18.75
C TRP A 504 9.30 2.33 17.79
N MET A 505 9.54 3.55 18.29
CA MET A 505 10.07 4.64 17.48
C MET A 505 11.42 4.30 16.86
N ARG A 506 12.32 3.69 17.63
CA ARG A 506 13.65 3.27 17.16
C ARG A 506 13.62 2.16 16.11
N GLU A 507 12.57 1.32 16.11
CA GLU A 507 12.39 0.26 15.11
C GLU A 507 11.90 0.79 13.75
N LEU A 508 11.27 1.99 13.68
CA LEU A 508 10.68 2.50 12.44
C LEU A 508 11.70 2.78 11.32
N PRO A 509 12.86 3.44 11.57
CA PRO A 509 13.87 3.63 10.53
C PRO A 509 14.47 2.32 10.05
N LEU A 510 14.71 1.36 10.95
CA LEU A 510 15.22 0.03 10.61
C LEU A 510 14.22 -0.73 9.74
N LEU A 511 12.92 -0.58 10.03
CA LEU A 511 11.85 -1.15 9.22
C LEU A 511 11.86 -0.60 7.80
N LEU A 512 12.09 0.71 7.62
CA LEU A 512 12.23 1.33 6.29
C LEU A 512 13.39 0.75 5.49
N ILE A 513 14.54 0.55 6.13
CA ILE A 513 15.71 -0.03 5.49
C ILE A 513 15.43 -1.49 5.07
N MET A 514 14.76 -2.26 5.92
CA MET A 514 14.42 -3.66 5.62
C MET A 514 13.34 -3.80 4.53
N LEU A 515 12.42 -2.84 4.40
CA LEU A 515 11.38 -2.85 3.37
C LEU A 515 11.96 -2.64 1.97
N ASP A 516 13.07 -1.90 1.88
CA ASP A 516 13.73 -1.54 0.63
C ASP A 516 12.69 -1.03 -0.41
N ASP A 517 12.85 -1.35 -1.68
CA ASP A 517 11.93 -1.01 -2.78
C ASP A 517 10.80 -2.02 -2.99
N LYS A 518 10.81 -3.14 -2.26
CA LYS A 518 9.88 -4.25 -2.45
C LYS A 518 8.44 -3.95 -2.05
N HIS A 519 8.26 -3.03 -1.09
CA HIS A 519 6.96 -2.76 -0.48
C HIS A 519 6.65 -1.25 -0.37
N PRO A 520 6.49 -0.53 -1.50
CA PRO A 520 6.39 0.95 -1.51
C PRO A 520 5.18 1.49 -0.72
N LEU A 521 4.03 0.78 -0.72
CA LEU A 521 2.86 1.18 0.06
C LEU A 521 3.12 1.07 1.57
N ARG A 522 3.84 0.03 1.98
CA ARG A 522 4.21 -0.19 3.38
C ARG A 522 5.23 0.85 3.85
N SER A 523 6.23 1.15 3.02
CA SER A 523 7.19 2.23 3.29
C SER A 523 6.48 3.57 3.44
N ARG A 524 5.47 3.86 2.60
CA ARG A 524 4.63 5.06 2.74
C ARG A 524 3.90 5.10 4.08
N SER A 525 3.34 3.98 4.57
CA SER A 525 2.64 3.92 5.87
C SER A 525 3.60 4.22 7.03
N VAL A 526 4.81 3.64 7.01
CA VAL A 526 5.84 3.93 8.03
C VAL A 526 6.27 5.39 7.98
N LEU A 527 6.49 5.95 6.79
CA LEU A 527 6.85 7.36 6.61
C LEU A 527 5.72 8.30 7.06
N SER A 528 4.46 7.94 6.81
CA SER A 528 3.31 8.70 7.31
C SER A 528 3.27 8.72 8.84
N LEU A 529 3.57 7.57 9.48
CA LEU A 529 3.68 7.51 10.93
C LEU A 529 4.84 8.36 11.46
N LEU A 530 6.02 8.29 10.84
CA LEU A 530 7.17 9.14 11.19
C LEU A 530 6.85 10.63 11.06
N LEU A 531 6.15 11.02 10.00
CA LEU A 531 5.71 12.41 9.80
C LEU A 531 4.79 12.88 10.93
N ARG A 532 3.82 12.04 11.32
CA ARG A 532 2.89 12.35 12.42
C ARG A 532 3.61 12.40 13.77
N LEU A 533 4.58 11.51 14.00
CA LEU A 533 5.45 11.57 15.20
C LEU A 533 6.26 12.86 15.24
N GLY A 534 6.84 13.28 14.12
CA GLY A 534 7.52 14.58 14.01
C GLY A 534 6.60 15.75 14.36
N GLN A 535 5.34 15.73 13.89
CA GLN A 535 4.35 16.73 14.26
C GLN A 535 4.04 16.74 15.77
N CYS A 536 3.97 15.57 16.40
CA CYS A 536 3.78 15.44 17.84
C CYS A 536 5.01 15.88 18.63
N ALA A 537 6.21 15.64 18.10
CA ALA A 537 7.48 16.03 18.71
C ALA A 537 7.59 17.54 18.93
N VAL A 538 6.98 18.37 18.07
CA VAL A 538 6.94 19.82 18.24
C VAL A 538 6.29 20.23 19.57
N ALA A 539 5.31 19.47 20.05
CA ALA A 539 4.59 19.76 21.28
C ALA A 539 5.14 19.05 22.52
N ASN A 540 6.00 18.05 22.35
CA ASN A 540 6.50 17.20 23.42
C ASN A 540 8.02 17.04 23.33
N THR A 541 8.74 17.64 24.29
CA THR A 541 10.21 17.65 24.34
C THR A 541 10.82 16.24 24.40
N PHE A 542 10.13 15.31 25.01
CA PHE A 542 10.61 13.92 25.13
C PHE A 542 10.57 13.20 23.77
N PHE A 543 9.45 13.29 23.05
CA PHE A 543 9.37 12.75 21.69
C PHE A 543 10.33 13.48 20.73
N ALA A 544 10.60 14.76 20.94
CA ALA A 544 11.57 15.52 20.14
C ALA A 544 12.98 14.91 20.26
N GLN A 545 13.42 14.59 21.48
CA GLN A 545 14.73 14.00 21.71
C GLN A 545 14.85 12.60 21.07
N GLU A 546 13.82 11.76 21.22
CA GLU A 546 13.84 10.43 20.62
C GLU A 546 13.68 10.48 19.09
N TYR A 547 12.95 11.49 18.57
CA TYR A 547 12.89 11.75 17.14
C TYR A 547 14.27 12.13 16.57
N ASP A 548 15.00 13.01 17.27
CA ASP A 548 16.36 13.39 16.90
C ASP A 548 17.34 12.19 16.94
N ASN A 549 17.19 11.28 17.89
CA ASN A 549 18.02 10.05 18.00
C ASN A 549 17.85 9.09 16.81
N MET A 550 16.81 9.22 15.99
CA MET A 550 16.60 8.37 14.80
C MET A 550 17.47 8.78 13.60
N GLN A 551 18.18 9.92 13.64
CA GLN A 551 18.88 10.48 12.48
C GLN A 551 19.96 9.55 11.93
N ASP A 552 20.72 8.86 12.78
CA ASP A 552 21.76 7.95 12.35
C ASP A 552 21.20 6.82 11.48
N SER A 553 20.10 6.20 11.93
CA SER A 553 19.44 5.13 11.17
C SER A 553 18.78 5.66 9.90
N LEU A 554 18.24 6.89 9.92
CA LEU A 554 17.68 7.53 8.72
C LEU A 554 18.77 7.95 7.73
N ALA A 555 19.98 8.26 8.17
CA ALA A 555 21.08 8.53 7.26
C ALA A 555 21.37 7.33 6.35
N GLU A 556 21.32 6.10 6.86
CA GLU A 556 21.47 4.87 6.07
C GLU A 556 20.31 4.66 5.07
N PHE A 557 19.10 5.06 5.44
CA PHE A 557 17.95 5.00 4.54
C PHE A 557 18.13 5.88 3.30
N TYR A 558 18.81 7.04 3.42
CA TYR A 558 19.12 7.92 2.28
C TYR A 558 20.36 7.47 1.54
N CYS A 559 21.50 7.42 2.23
CA CYS A 559 22.79 7.08 1.62
C CYS A 559 23.81 6.72 2.71
N ASN A 560 24.42 5.56 2.58
CA ASN A 560 25.54 5.16 3.44
C ASN A 560 26.87 5.51 2.77
N CYS A 561 27.65 6.40 3.38
CA CYS A 561 28.95 6.89 2.90
C CYS A 561 30.08 6.20 3.67
N MET A 562 30.49 5.01 3.23
CA MET A 562 31.68 4.28 3.77
C MET A 562 33.01 4.85 3.24
N GLY A 563 33.18 6.18 3.23
CA GLY A 563 34.36 6.89 2.69
C GLY A 563 34.12 7.44 1.28
N GLU A 564 35.05 8.29 0.79
CA GLU A 564 34.89 9.06 -0.48
C GLU A 564 34.72 8.22 -1.76
N ARG A 565 34.99 6.91 -1.72
CA ARG A 565 34.97 6.04 -2.91
C ARG A 565 33.90 4.96 -2.91
N ASN A 566 33.23 4.69 -1.79
CA ASN A 566 32.18 3.67 -1.70
C ASN A 566 30.87 4.30 -1.20
N ILE A 567 30.09 4.81 -2.13
CA ILE A 567 28.76 5.35 -1.88
C ILE A 567 27.76 4.22 -2.12
N SER A 568 27.00 3.86 -1.09
CA SER A 568 25.86 2.94 -1.19
C SER A 568 24.58 3.72 -1.00
N TYR A 569 23.81 3.87 -2.07
CA TYR A 569 22.51 4.52 -1.99
C TYR A 569 21.50 3.67 -1.24
N GLY A 570 20.79 4.28 -0.31
CA GLY A 570 19.77 3.62 0.50
C GLY A 570 18.46 3.39 -0.27
N PRO A 571 17.45 2.81 0.39
CA PRO A 571 16.14 2.54 -0.21
C PRO A 571 15.43 3.77 -0.78
N PHE A 572 15.65 4.95 -0.22
CA PHE A 572 15.00 6.21 -0.60
C PHE A 572 15.00 6.47 -2.10
N VAL A 573 16.14 6.27 -2.78
CA VAL A 573 16.27 6.60 -4.22
C VAL A 573 15.43 5.71 -5.14
N LYS A 574 14.99 4.55 -4.63
CA LYS A 574 14.18 3.57 -5.37
C LYS A 574 12.68 3.69 -5.09
N LEU A 575 12.29 4.45 -4.06
CA LEU A 575 10.89 4.63 -3.71
C LEU A 575 10.16 5.47 -4.77
N ASN A 576 8.83 5.34 -4.80
CA ASN A 576 8.00 6.21 -5.61
C ASN A 576 8.04 7.65 -5.07
N ARG A 577 7.73 8.61 -5.94
CA ARG A 577 7.77 10.05 -5.64
C ARG A 577 7.01 10.43 -4.37
N ASP A 578 5.79 9.93 -4.19
CA ASP A 578 4.96 10.26 -3.02
C ASP A 578 5.65 9.87 -1.71
N ALA A 579 6.25 8.68 -1.65
CA ALA A 579 6.98 8.21 -0.48
C ALA A 579 8.27 9.02 -0.26
N GLN A 580 8.96 9.41 -1.33
CA GLN A 580 10.12 10.31 -1.24
C GLN A 580 9.72 11.67 -0.68
N GLU A 581 8.62 12.26 -1.12
CA GLU A 581 8.11 13.53 -0.60
C GLU A 581 7.74 13.44 0.89
N PHE A 582 7.07 12.36 1.33
CA PHE A 582 6.80 12.12 2.76
C PHE A 582 8.07 12.04 3.59
N SER A 583 9.06 11.29 3.10
CA SER A 583 10.36 11.17 3.77
C SER A 583 11.06 12.52 3.94
N ILE A 584 11.06 13.36 2.91
CA ILE A 584 11.67 14.69 2.95
C ILE A 584 10.92 15.59 3.95
N CYS A 585 9.58 15.50 4.02
CA CYS A 585 8.80 16.26 4.98
C CYS A 585 9.13 15.90 6.44
N CYS A 586 9.52 14.66 6.73
CA CYS A 586 9.95 14.24 8.05
C CYS A 586 11.19 15.01 8.55
N LEU A 587 12.08 15.42 7.63
CA LEU A 587 13.31 16.15 7.97
C LEU A 587 13.05 17.51 8.63
N TYR A 588 11.91 18.13 8.39
CA TYR A 588 11.56 19.43 8.95
C TYR A 588 11.38 19.42 10.47
N TYR A 589 10.99 18.26 11.02
CA TYR A 589 10.60 18.13 12.43
C TYR A 589 11.73 17.77 13.38
N PHE A 590 12.96 17.58 12.88
CA PHE A 590 14.13 17.47 13.75
C PHE A 590 14.38 18.79 14.45
N SER A 591 14.64 18.75 15.76
CA SER A 591 15.01 19.96 16.52
C SER A 591 16.41 20.44 16.17
N HIS A 592 17.27 19.51 15.77
CA HIS A 592 18.60 19.72 15.24
C HIS A 592 18.89 18.68 14.16
N VAL A 593 19.38 19.10 13.01
CA VAL A 593 19.76 18.18 11.91
C VAL A 593 21.25 17.96 11.93
N ASP A 594 21.65 16.70 12.09
CA ASP A 594 23.07 16.31 12.20
C ASP A 594 23.82 16.42 10.87
N SER A 595 25.12 16.73 10.97
CA SER A 595 26.00 16.84 9.81
C SER A 595 26.11 15.52 9.01
N LEU A 596 25.98 14.36 9.66
CA LEU A 596 25.97 13.05 9.00
C LEU A 596 24.73 12.88 8.11
N LEU A 597 23.57 13.20 8.63
CA LEU A 597 22.32 13.14 7.86
C LEU A 597 22.34 14.13 6.67
N LEU A 598 22.83 15.36 6.88
CA LEU A 598 22.99 16.34 5.80
C LEU A 598 23.95 15.87 4.73
N LYS A 599 25.04 15.23 5.11
CA LYS A 599 26.01 14.64 4.18
C LYS A 599 25.38 13.51 3.38
N SER A 600 24.63 12.61 4.04
CA SER A 600 23.89 11.52 3.36
C SER A 600 22.87 12.06 2.38
N LEU A 601 22.15 13.12 2.73
CA LEU A 601 21.20 13.79 1.83
C LEU A 601 21.89 14.45 0.63
N ALA A 602 23.08 15.10 0.85
CA ALA A 602 23.84 15.70 -0.23
C ALA A 602 24.26 14.64 -1.26
N TRP A 603 24.80 13.51 -0.79
CA TRP A 603 25.16 12.40 -1.67
C TRP A 603 23.96 11.74 -2.32
N CYS A 604 22.83 11.63 -1.63
CA CYS A 604 21.58 11.13 -2.19
C CYS A 604 21.11 11.99 -3.38
N CYS A 605 21.23 13.33 -3.29
CA CYS A 605 20.92 14.24 -4.39
C CYS A 605 21.81 14.07 -5.62
N LEU A 606 22.95 13.39 -5.49
CA LEU A 606 23.88 13.11 -6.60
C LEU A 606 23.56 11.80 -7.33
N TYR A 607 22.50 11.10 -6.96
CA TYR A 607 22.05 9.90 -7.66
C TYR A 607 21.43 10.27 -9.02
N ASP A 608 21.99 9.73 -10.11
CA ASP A 608 21.59 10.08 -11.48
C ASP A 608 20.11 9.79 -11.79
N GLY A 609 19.49 8.83 -11.11
CA GLY A 609 18.09 8.46 -11.28
C GLY A 609 17.09 9.27 -10.41
N LEU A 610 17.56 10.20 -9.57
CA LEU A 610 16.65 10.97 -8.72
C LEU A 610 15.96 12.08 -9.52
N GLU A 611 14.63 12.16 -9.40
CA GLU A 611 13.86 13.20 -10.11
C GLU A 611 14.28 14.60 -9.65
N PRO A 612 14.47 15.57 -10.57
CA PRO A 612 14.89 16.93 -10.23
C PRO A 612 13.99 17.62 -9.22
N ILE A 613 12.69 17.34 -9.26
CA ILE A 613 11.72 17.93 -8.35
C ILE A 613 11.97 17.51 -6.89
N ILE A 614 12.46 16.28 -6.69
CA ILE A 614 12.83 15.76 -5.37
C ILE A 614 14.05 16.50 -4.83
N ILE A 615 15.05 16.75 -5.68
CA ILE A 615 16.23 17.55 -5.31
C ILE A 615 15.81 18.96 -4.86
N PHE A 616 14.92 19.61 -5.62
CA PHE A 616 14.38 20.92 -5.24
C PHE A 616 13.61 20.86 -3.92
N ARG A 617 12.84 19.82 -3.68
CA ARG A 617 12.10 19.63 -2.44
C ARG A 617 13.02 19.45 -1.24
N ILE A 618 14.11 18.69 -1.38
CA ILE A 618 15.15 18.54 -0.36
C ILE A 618 15.75 19.92 -0.03
N ILE A 619 16.15 20.69 -1.05
CA ILE A 619 16.72 22.03 -0.86
C ILE A 619 15.72 22.93 -0.12
N GLU A 620 14.46 22.93 -0.52
CA GLU A 620 13.39 23.74 0.07
C GLU A 620 13.16 23.40 1.54
N VAL A 621 13.02 22.12 1.88
CA VAL A 621 12.76 21.66 3.25
C VAL A 621 13.96 21.94 4.14
N LEU A 622 15.18 21.63 3.70
CA LEU A 622 16.40 21.92 4.47
C LEU A 622 16.59 23.42 4.67
N HIS A 623 16.30 24.24 3.66
CA HIS A 623 16.35 25.70 3.82
C HIS A 623 15.29 26.23 4.80
N SER A 624 14.10 25.62 4.81
CA SER A 624 13.06 25.94 5.79
C SER A 624 13.47 25.55 7.21
N SER A 625 14.10 24.36 7.37
CA SER A 625 14.66 23.90 8.64
C SER A 625 15.80 24.82 9.13
N TYR A 626 16.64 25.32 8.21
CA TYR A 626 17.65 26.32 8.54
C TYR A 626 17.00 27.62 9.05
N LYS A 627 15.95 28.10 8.39
CA LYS A 627 15.21 29.31 8.83
C LYS A 627 14.55 29.12 10.19
N ALA A 628 14.11 27.90 10.51
CA ALA A 628 13.57 27.52 11.81
C ALA A 628 14.66 27.42 12.90
N GLY A 629 15.95 27.41 12.53
CA GLY A 629 17.07 27.33 13.46
C GLY A 629 17.55 25.88 13.73
N HIS A 630 17.04 24.91 12.99
CA HIS A 630 17.35 23.48 13.18
C HIS A 630 18.64 23.04 12.50
N ILE A 631 19.22 23.84 11.61
CA ILE A 631 20.48 23.57 10.89
C ILE A 631 21.48 24.66 11.16
N GLN A 632 22.73 24.29 11.44
CA GLN A 632 23.81 25.25 11.61
C GLN A 632 24.23 25.84 10.26
N ILE A 633 24.66 27.13 10.26
CA ILE A 633 25.08 27.87 9.05
C ILE A 633 26.17 27.09 8.27
N ALA A 634 27.19 26.59 8.98
CA ALA A 634 28.31 25.90 8.36
C ALA A 634 27.89 24.60 7.66
N ASP A 635 27.00 23.83 8.31
CA ASP A 635 26.50 22.57 7.78
C ASP A 635 25.59 22.79 6.56
N HIS A 636 24.75 23.83 6.60
CA HIS A 636 23.90 24.18 5.46
C HIS A 636 24.71 24.65 4.25
N ILE A 637 25.77 25.45 4.46
CA ILE A 637 26.71 25.82 3.40
C ILE A 637 27.45 24.60 2.86
N SER A 638 27.92 23.71 3.75
CA SER A 638 28.59 22.48 3.37
C SER A 638 27.71 21.58 2.50
N PHE A 639 26.42 21.45 2.84
CA PHE A 639 25.43 20.75 2.00
C PHE A 639 25.38 21.35 0.59
N PHE A 640 25.23 22.66 0.45
CA PHE A 640 25.15 23.33 -0.86
C PHE A 640 26.44 23.17 -1.66
N VAL A 641 27.58 23.33 -1.00
CA VAL A 641 28.88 23.19 -1.66
C VAL A 641 29.12 21.76 -2.13
N THR A 642 28.80 20.76 -1.30
CA THR A 642 28.91 19.34 -1.69
C THR A 642 27.99 19.03 -2.88
N LEU A 643 26.74 19.50 -2.83
CA LEU A 643 25.78 19.31 -3.92
C LEU A 643 26.31 19.89 -5.24
N LEU A 644 26.81 21.13 -5.25
CA LEU A 644 27.26 21.78 -6.47
C LEU A 644 28.66 21.34 -6.93
N SER A 645 29.55 20.97 -6.02
CA SER A 645 30.91 20.54 -6.40
C SER A 645 30.98 19.11 -6.94
N CYS A 646 30.08 18.22 -6.47
CA CYS A 646 30.09 16.81 -6.81
C CYS A 646 29.03 16.39 -7.83
N PHE A 647 28.11 17.30 -8.23
CA PHE A 647 27.07 16.99 -9.21
C PHE A 647 27.69 16.64 -10.57
N LYS A 648 27.32 15.50 -11.14
CA LYS A 648 27.77 15.09 -12.47
C LYS A 648 26.92 15.78 -13.53
N VAL A 649 27.56 16.57 -14.37
CA VAL A 649 26.90 17.24 -15.50
C VAL A 649 27.22 16.51 -16.80
N TYR A 650 26.18 16.11 -17.52
CA TYR A 650 26.30 15.50 -18.84
C TYR A 650 26.01 16.56 -19.90
N ALA A 651 27.01 16.83 -20.73
CA ALA A 651 26.92 17.82 -21.81
C ALA A 651 25.99 17.35 -22.94
N GLU A 652 25.31 18.29 -23.62
CA GLU A 652 24.58 18.00 -24.84
C GLU A 652 25.59 17.51 -25.90
N LYS A 653 25.43 16.25 -26.36
CA LYS A 653 26.28 15.71 -27.47
C LYS A 653 25.96 16.44 -28.75
N SER A 654 26.93 17.13 -29.29
CA SER A 654 26.85 17.85 -30.58
C SER A 654 26.82 16.94 -31.83
N CYS A 655 26.75 15.60 -31.69
CA CYS A 655 26.71 14.64 -32.81
C CYS A 655 25.55 13.64 -32.67
N PRO A 656 24.70 13.47 -33.73
CA PRO A 656 23.50 12.63 -33.71
C PRO A 656 23.72 11.16 -34.10
N MET A 657 24.92 10.60 -33.91
CA MET A 657 25.25 9.24 -34.36
C MET A 657 25.83 8.37 -33.23
N LEU A 658 25.07 8.02 -32.18
CA LEU A 658 25.29 6.80 -31.41
C LEU A 658 24.12 6.63 -30.44
N GLU A 659 23.45 5.49 -30.54
CA GLU A 659 22.28 5.04 -29.78
C GLU A 659 22.64 4.80 -28.30
N ASN A 660 22.69 5.85 -27.50
CA ASN A 660 22.47 5.84 -26.06
C ASN A 660 21.99 7.24 -25.70
N ASP A 661 20.67 7.39 -25.50
CA ASP A 661 20.00 8.64 -25.14
C ASP A 661 20.33 9.02 -23.68
N GLU A 662 21.56 9.43 -23.40
CA GLU A 662 21.87 10.20 -22.19
C GLU A 662 21.34 11.62 -22.40
N ILE A 663 20.17 11.88 -21.84
CA ILE A 663 19.53 13.20 -21.85
C ILE A 663 20.42 14.16 -21.06
N SER A 664 20.79 15.29 -21.67
CA SER A 664 21.57 16.34 -21.01
C SER A 664 20.86 16.83 -19.75
N ASN A 665 21.54 16.82 -18.61
CA ASN A 665 21.06 17.34 -17.32
C ASN A 665 21.58 18.77 -17.02
N TYR A 666 22.24 19.42 -18.00
CA TYR A 666 22.81 20.77 -17.84
C TYR A 666 21.78 21.83 -17.41
N GLY A 667 20.59 21.81 -18.01
CA GLY A 667 19.48 22.71 -17.63
C GLY A 667 19.02 22.52 -16.19
N ILE A 668 19.00 21.28 -15.72
CA ILE A 668 18.64 20.91 -14.33
C ILE A 668 19.70 21.48 -13.39
N PHE A 669 20.99 21.25 -13.67
CA PHE A 669 22.08 21.75 -12.85
C PHE A 669 22.09 23.28 -12.74
N LYS A 670 21.84 24.01 -13.84
CA LYS A 670 21.65 25.46 -13.81
C LYS A 670 20.50 25.89 -12.89
N SER A 671 19.41 25.13 -12.89
CA SER A 671 18.25 25.43 -12.04
C SER A 671 18.55 25.14 -10.58
N ILE A 672 19.25 24.05 -10.25
CA ILE A 672 19.75 23.74 -8.91
C ILE A 672 20.68 24.85 -8.42
N THR A 673 21.66 25.26 -9.25
CA THR A 673 22.59 26.37 -8.92
C THR A 673 21.82 27.64 -8.60
N ARG A 674 20.79 27.98 -9.39
CA ARG A 674 19.95 29.16 -9.14
C ARG A 674 19.17 29.06 -7.83
N ALA A 675 18.61 27.87 -7.52
CA ALA A 675 17.89 27.63 -6.26
C ALA A 675 18.83 27.80 -5.07
N VAL A 676 20.04 27.20 -5.11
CA VAL A 676 21.05 27.36 -4.06
C VAL A 676 21.45 28.83 -3.86
N CYS A 677 21.75 29.55 -4.94
CA CYS A 677 22.07 30.97 -4.86
C CYS A 677 20.92 31.81 -4.29
N SER A 678 19.66 31.45 -4.60
CA SER A 678 18.47 32.09 -4.01
C SER A 678 18.37 31.83 -2.51
N CYS A 679 18.64 30.59 -2.06
CA CYS A 679 18.67 30.25 -0.64
C CYS A 679 19.76 31.05 0.09
N LEU A 680 20.95 31.14 -0.46
CA LEU A 680 22.05 31.93 0.12
C LEU A 680 21.67 33.41 0.30
N LEU A 681 21.03 34.02 -0.70
CA LEU A 681 20.53 35.39 -0.59
C LEU A 681 19.46 35.57 0.49
N GLN A 682 18.64 34.54 0.73
CA GLN A 682 17.63 34.54 1.78
C GLN A 682 18.19 34.31 3.19
N MET A 683 19.41 33.78 3.32
CA MET A 683 20.08 33.59 4.62
C MET A 683 20.49 34.92 5.28
N GLY A 684 20.42 36.01 4.53
CA GLY A 684 20.75 37.33 5.00
C GLY A 684 22.19 37.74 4.71
N ASP A 685 22.48 39.00 4.96
CA ASP A 685 23.77 39.64 4.65
C ASP A 685 24.70 39.68 5.87
N TYR A 686 25.02 38.47 6.38
CA TYR A 686 25.91 38.36 7.53
C TYR A 686 27.39 38.22 7.06
N TYR A 687 28.27 39.00 7.66
CA TYR A 687 29.70 38.93 7.41
C TYR A 687 30.26 37.52 7.70
N LEU A 688 29.81 36.87 8.77
CA LEU A 688 30.19 35.51 9.12
C LEU A 688 29.77 34.49 8.04
N LEU A 689 28.55 34.61 7.50
CA LEU A 689 28.06 33.76 6.42
C LEU A 689 29.00 33.82 5.23
N PHE A 690 29.38 35.05 4.83
CA PHE A 690 30.30 35.24 3.71
C PHE A 690 31.68 34.64 3.98
N GLN A 691 32.25 34.82 5.19
CA GLN A 691 33.54 34.25 5.54
C GLN A 691 33.55 32.72 5.50
N ILE A 692 32.48 32.04 6.00
CA ILE A 692 32.36 30.60 5.95
C ILE A 692 32.27 30.15 4.49
N LEU A 693 31.42 30.78 3.69
CA LEU A 693 31.25 30.47 2.28
C LEU A 693 32.56 30.66 1.51
N GLU A 694 33.23 31.81 1.71
CA GLU A 694 34.52 32.12 1.08
C GLU A 694 35.53 31.00 1.32
N LYS A 695 35.72 30.60 2.59
CA LYS A 695 36.65 29.53 2.95
C LYS A 695 36.29 28.19 2.33
N VAL A 696 35.05 27.72 2.53
CA VAL A 696 34.62 26.40 2.06
C VAL A 696 34.67 26.31 0.53
N VAL A 697 34.24 27.35 -0.20
CA VAL A 697 34.26 27.36 -1.66
C VAL A 697 35.71 27.42 -2.19
N LEU A 698 36.59 28.22 -1.60
CA LEU A 698 37.98 28.26 -2.04
C LEU A 698 38.69 26.93 -1.81
N ASP A 699 38.44 26.25 -0.70
CA ASP A 699 38.97 24.91 -0.44
C ASP A 699 38.50 23.91 -1.49
N GLN A 700 37.23 24.01 -1.95
CA GLN A 700 36.70 23.14 -3.01
C GLN A 700 37.25 23.48 -4.41
N ILE A 701 37.50 24.74 -4.71
CA ILE A 701 38.10 25.17 -5.98
C ILE A 701 39.52 24.59 -6.14
N ILE A 702 40.26 24.47 -5.06
CA ILE A 702 41.62 23.88 -5.07
C ILE A 702 41.61 22.40 -5.52
N LEU A 703 40.48 21.69 -5.26
CA LEU A 703 40.30 20.30 -5.72
C LEU A 703 40.06 20.17 -7.23
N ASN A 704 39.94 21.30 -7.94
CA ASN A 704 39.73 21.39 -9.37
C ASN A 704 38.58 20.52 -9.91
N PRO A 705 37.33 20.72 -9.46
CA PRO A 705 36.17 20.03 -9.99
C PRO A 705 35.91 20.38 -11.46
N ALA A 706 34.93 19.72 -12.10
CA ALA A 706 34.58 19.99 -13.50
C ALA A 706 34.17 21.44 -13.74
N LEU A 707 34.31 21.92 -14.98
CA LEU A 707 34.10 23.31 -15.36
C LEU A 707 32.70 23.84 -14.96
N ASP A 708 31.66 23.04 -15.13
CA ASP A 708 30.29 23.38 -14.73
C ASP A 708 30.17 23.61 -13.21
N ASN A 709 30.76 22.72 -12.43
CA ASN A 709 30.77 22.80 -10.98
C ASN A 709 31.57 24.02 -10.50
N LEU A 710 32.73 24.32 -11.14
CA LEU A 710 33.50 25.51 -10.85
C LEU A 710 32.68 26.80 -11.13
N CYS A 711 31.94 26.83 -12.25
CA CYS A 711 31.05 27.95 -12.55
C CYS A 711 29.96 28.11 -11.47
N ALA A 712 29.37 27.01 -10.99
CA ALA A 712 28.35 27.04 -9.95
C ALA A 712 28.93 27.55 -8.62
N LEU A 713 30.13 27.10 -8.24
CA LEU A 713 30.82 27.56 -7.01
C LEU A 713 31.18 29.07 -7.09
N LEU A 714 31.66 29.54 -8.23
CA LEU A 714 31.91 30.97 -8.44
C LEU A 714 30.61 31.80 -8.35
N ARG A 715 29.48 31.26 -8.82
CA ARG A 715 28.18 31.90 -8.70
C ARG A 715 27.71 32.01 -7.24
N MET A 716 28.00 31.02 -6.40
CA MET A 716 27.74 31.10 -4.98
C MET A 716 28.51 32.26 -4.32
N LEU A 717 29.81 32.36 -4.63
CA LEU A 717 30.63 33.47 -4.11
C LEU A 717 30.09 34.83 -4.55
N VAL A 718 29.76 34.98 -5.82
CA VAL A 718 29.22 36.21 -6.38
C VAL A 718 27.87 36.57 -5.78
N ALA A 719 27.03 35.58 -5.41
CA ALA A 719 25.70 35.84 -4.83
C ALA A 719 25.79 36.65 -3.53
N LEU A 720 26.78 36.39 -2.68
CA LEU A 720 26.94 37.05 -1.37
C LEU A 720 27.98 38.17 -1.30
N ASP A 721 28.86 38.28 -2.34
CA ASP A 721 29.85 39.37 -2.38
C ASP A 721 29.17 40.73 -2.68
N ALA A 722 29.77 41.82 -2.27
CA ALA A 722 29.27 43.17 -2.44
C ALA A 722 30.22 44.05 -3.25
N ARG A 723 29.87 45.32 -3.40
CA ARG A 723 30.78 46.32 -3.97
C ARG A 723 30.96 47.46 -2.94
N PRO A 724 32.20 47.68 -2.50
CA PRO A 724 33.47 46.97 -2.81
C PRO A 724 33.45 45.54 -2.30
N THR A 725 34.28 44.69 -2.89
CA THR A 725 34.37 43.29 -2.55
C THR A 725 34.67 43.05 -1.06
N ARG A 726 34.07 42.03 -0.48
CA ARG A 726 34.26 41.59 0.89
C ARG A 726 35.38 40.58 1.02
N PHE A 727 36.00 40.10 -0.09
CA PHE A 727 37.04 39.10 -0.06
C PHE A 727 38.28 39.55 0.72
N SER A 728 38.86 38.63 1.47
CA SER A 728 40.14 38.83 2.12
C SER A 728 41.26 38.99 1.07
N GLN A 729 42.38 39.66 1.46
CA GLN A 729 43.53 39.81 0.55
C GLN A 729 44.06 38.45 0.10
N GLN A 730 44.06 37.47 1.00
CA GLN A 730 44.50 36.11 0.67
C GLN A 730 43.57 35.43 -0.34
N SER A 731 42.26 35.59 -0.20
CA SER A 731 41.29 35.02 -1.12
C SER A 731 41.38 35.65 -2.51
N ILE A 732 41.63 36.96 -2.58
CA ILE A 732 41.92 37.66 -3.85
C ILE A 732 43.13 37.06 -4.56
N ILE A 733 44.20 36.75 -3.80
CA ILE A 733 45.42 36.11 -4.33
C ILE A 733 45.10 34.68 -4.79
N ASN A 734 44.38 33.90 -3.99
CA ASN A 734 43.98 32.54 -4.36
C ASN A 734 43.12 32.53 -5.64
N LEU A 735 42.12 33.39 -5.72
CA LEU A 735 41.27 33.53 -6.91
C LEU A 735 42.06 33.97 -8.13
N SER A 736 43.05 34.89 -7.93
CA SER A 736 43.92 35.37 -9.03
C SER A 736 44.81 34.27 -9.61
N ASN A 737 45.19 33.29 -8.81
CA ASN A 737 45.95 32.13 -9.30
C ASN A 737 45.06 31.11 -10.03
N PHE A 738 43.81 31.00 -9.68
CA PHE A 738 42.88 30.04 -10.23
C PHE A 738 42.12 30.53 -11.47
N LEU A 739 41.62 31.77 -11.49
CA LEU A 739 40.74 32.29 -12.52
C LEU A 739 41.35 32.30 -13.94
N PRO A 740 42.67 32.53 -14.14
CA PRO A 740 43.28 32.45 -15.48
C PRO A 740 43.10 31.07 -16.10
N GLY A 741 43.36 29.98 -15.36
CA GLY A 741 43.13 28.63 -15.85
C GLY A 741 41.64 28.38 -16.19
N TYR A 742 40.74 28.74 -15.31
CA TYR A 742 39.30 28.60 -15.54
C TYR A 742 38.84 29.34 -16.81
N LEU A 743 39.26 30.60 -17.02
CA LEU A 743 38.88 31.38 -18.18
C LEU A 743 39.44 30.81 -19.51
N ILE A 744 40.69 30.29 -19.46
CA ILE A 744 41.29 29.59 -20.60
C ILE A 744 40.52 28.32 -20.93
N ASP A 745 40.15 27.53 -19.90
CA ASP A 745 39.37 26.30 -20.08
C ASP A 745 37.96 26.59 -20.67
N VAL A 746 37.30 27.67 -20.22
CA VAL A 746 36.02 28.10 -20.81
C VAL A 746 36.15 28.41 -22.29
N VAL A 747 37.19 29.17 -22.71
CA VAL A 747 37.39 29.51 -24.12
C VAL A 747 37.77 28.27 -24.94
N SER A 748 38.55 27.37 -24.34
CA SER A 748 38.94 26.13 -25.01
C SER A 748 37.74 25.16 -25.21
N CYS A 749 36.83 25.12 -24.26
CA CYS A 749 35.61 24.31 -24.36
C CYS A 749 34.55 24.93 -25.30
N PHE A 750 34.52 26.28 -25.41
CA PHE A 750 33.54 27.02 -26.18
C PHE A 750 34.24 28.00 -27.10
N PRO A 751 34.94 27.55 -28.18
CA PRO A 751 35.66 28.42 -29.10
C PRO A 751 34.72 29.36 -29.85
N GLU A 752 35.30 30.44 -30.47
CA GLU A 752 34.58 31.29 -31.38
C GLU A 752 34.47 30.57 -32.74
N ASP A 753 33.29 29.99 -33.04
CA ASP A 753 32.99 29.37 -34.32
C ASP A 753 32.62 30.44 -35.37
N ASP A 754 33.14 30.30 -36.59
CA ASP A 754 32.78 31.12 -37.75
C ASP A 754 31.40 30.76 -38.35
N ASP A 755 30.72 29.74 -37.82
CA ASP A 755 29.43 29.25 -38.33
C ASP A 755 28.27 30.10 -37.74
N GLU A 756 27.71 30.98 -38.60
CA GLU A 756 26.66 31.94 -38.22
C GLU A 756 25.40 31.33 -37.64
N SER A 757 25.09 30.07 -37.90
CA SER A 757 23.87 29.40 -37.43
C SER A 757 23.90 29.01 -35.92
N ARG A 758 25.08 28.80 -35.34
CA ARG A 758 25.28 28.36 -33.94
C ARG A 758 25.71 29.49 -32.98
N ILE A 759 26.08 30.65 -33.55
CA ILE A 759 26.61 31.79 -32.79
C ILE A 759 25.77 32.25 -31.59
N PRO A 760 24.41 32.36 -31.66
CA PRO A 760 23.64 32.90 -30.54
C PRO A 760 23.65 31.97 -29.29
N VAL A 761 23.58 30.66 -29.51
CA VAL A 761 23.54 29.67 -28.41
C VAL A 761 24.90 29.55 -27.73
N LEU A 762 25.97 29.42 -28.52
CA LEU A 762 27.37 29.37 -28.04
C LEU A 762 27.75 30.65 -27.29
N ARG A 763 27.38 31.83 -27.79
CA ARG A 763 27.56 33.09 -27.07
C ARG A 763 26.84 33.14 -25.73
N SER A 764 25.59 32.68 -25.69
CA SER A 764 24.80 32.64 -24.47
C SER A 764 25.42 31.68 -23.46
N THR A 765 25.86 30.50 -23.91
CA THR A 765 26.49 29.48 -23.06
C THR A 765 27.82 29.98 -22.51
N ARG A 766 28.73 30.47 -23.36
CA ARG A 766 30.01 31.02 -22.96
C ARG A 766 29.84 32.20 -21.99
N HIS A 767 28.93 33.12 -22.28
CA HIS A 767 28.62 34.24 -21.37
C HIS A 767 28.16 33.76 -19.99
N TYR A 768 27.45 32.63 -19.92
CA TYR A 768 27.03 32.05 -18.62
C TYR A 768 28.23 31.70 -17.74
N TYR A 769 29.34 31.16 -18.31
CA TYR A 769 30.53 30.83 -17.54
C TYR A 769 31.39 32.07 -17.25
N PHE A 770 31.43 33.06 -18.10
CA PHE A 770 32.17 34.30 -17.86
C PHE A 770 31.51 35.24 -16.85
N LEU A 771 30.19 35.21 -16.76
CA LEU A 771 29.42 36.16 -15.97
C LEU A 771 29.87 36.24 -14.48
N PRO A 772 30.11 35.16 -13.72
CA PRO A 772 30.59 35.28 -12.35
C PRO A 772 31.97 35.98 -12.28
N CYS A 773 32.88 35.69 -13.20
CA CYS A 773 34.18 36.33 -13.26
C CYS A 773 34.04 37.85 -13.57
N TYR A 774 33.16 38.23 -14.50
CA TYR A 774 32.91 39.65 -14.78
C TYR A 774 32.39 40.41 -13.59
N ILE A 775 31.49 39.79 -12.80
CA ILE A 775 30.99 40.43 -11.58
C ILE A 775 32.10 40.56 -10.53
N LEU A 776 32.97 39.56 -10.36
CA LEU A 776 34.13 39.61 -9.44
C LEU A 776 35.11 40.70 -9.86
N PHE A 777 35.43 40.83 -11.15
CA PHE A 777 36.31 41.88 -11.69
C PHE A 777 35.69 43.28 -11.49
N TYR A 778 34.38 43.42 -11.73
CA TYR A 778 33.67 44.66 -11.52
C TYR A 778 33.66 45.11 -10.04
N ARG A 779 33.73 44.15 -9.09
CA ARG A 779 33.78 44.44 -7.67
C ARG A 779 35.20 44.66 -7.15
N SER A 780 36.22 44.11 -7.79
CA SER A 780 37.61 44.19 -7.35
C SER A 780 38.57 44.39 -8.55
N ASN A 781 38.96 45.67 -8.78
CA ASN A 781 39.96 45.99 -9.81
C ASN A 781 41.28 45.32 -9.53
N LYS A 782 41.66 45.16 -8.24
CA LYS A 782 42.88 44.47 -7.84
C LYS A 782 42.89 42.99 -8.29
N LEU A 783 41.77 42.32 -8.20
CA LEU A 783 41.63 40.93 -8.69
C LEU A 783 41.88 40.88 -10.22
N LEU A 784 41.28 41.80 -10.98
CA LEU A 784 41.46 41.82 -12.44
C LEU A 784 42.95 42.02 -12.79
N ASN A 785 43.62 42.98 -12.18
CA ASN A 785 45.04 43.26 -12.45
C ASN A 785 45.93 42.04 -12.18
N LEU A 786 45.69 41.36 -11.02
CA LEU A 786 46.43 40.15 -10.70
C LEU A 786 46.16 39.01 -11.66
N VAL A 787 44.90 38.86 -12.12
CA VAL A 787 44.50 37.83 -13.11
C VAL A 787 45.21 38.11 -14.45
N LEU A 788 45.20 39.34 -14.95
CA LEU A 788 45.89 39.73 -16.20
C LEU A 788 47.43 39.49 -16.10
N ARG A 789 48.06 39.85 -15.01
CA ARG A 789 49.52 39.57 -14.79
C ARG A 789 49.78 38.08 -14.78
N LYS A 790 48.91 37.30 -14.12
CA LYS A 790 49.09 35.85 -14.09
C LYS A 790 48.87 35.25 -15.48
N MET A 791 47.93 35.76 -16.29
CA MET A 791 47.75 35.34 -17.71
C MET A 791 49.01 35.60 -18.53
N GLY A 792 49.62 36.79 -18.34
CA GLY A 792 50.90 37.11 -18.98
C GLY A 792 52.03 36.13 -18.63
N SER A 793 52.09 35.68 -17.39
CA SER A 793 53.05 34.68 -16.97
C SER A 793 52.75 33.26 -17.47
N LEU A 794 51.53 32.96 -17.94
CA LEU A 794 51.12 31.66 -18.51
C LEU A 794 51.37 31.59 -20.02
N VAL A 795 51.80 32.66 -20.66
CA VAL A 795 52.08 32.75 -22.12
C VAL A 795 53.22 31.82 -22.57
N THR A 796 53.98 31.24 -21.65
CA THR A 796 55.06 30.29 -21.94
C THR A 796 54.64 29.08 -22.78
N GLU A 797 53.36 28.68 -22.74
CA GLU A 797 52.83 27.58 -23.51
C GLU A 797 52.11 28.11 -24.75
N LYS A 798 52.59 27.76 -25.95
CA LYS A 798 52.07 28.22 -27.25
C LYS A 798 50.58 27.93 -27.44
N SER A 799 50.13 26.74 -26.99
CA SER A 799 48.71 26.31 -27.09
C SER A 799 47.75 27.23 -26.36
N ARG A 800 48.21 27.99 -25.37
CA ARG A 800 47.39 28.89 -24.55
C ARG A 800 47.31 30.31 -25.07
N ILE A 801 48.24 30.74 -25.99
CA ILE A 801 48.32 32.14 -26.45
C ILE A 801 46.98 32.58 -27.08
N THR A 802 46.44 31.80 -28.02
CA THR A 802 45.18 32.12 -28.69
C THR A 802 44.00 32.19 -27.68
N ALA A 803 43.97 31.29 -26.71
CA ALA A 803 42.94 31.28 -25.66
C ALA A 803 43.07 32.52 -24.77
N ILE A 804 44.26 32.88 -24.31
CA ILE A 804 44.52 34.09 -23.52
C ILE A 804 44.04 35.35 -24.25
N VAL A 805 44.39 35.49 -25.52
CA VAL A 805 43.95 36.65 -26.34
C VAL A 805 42.44 36.67 -26.50
N SER A 806 41.81 35.52 -26.75
CA SER A 806 40.34 35.42 -26.83
C SER A 806 39.67 35.79 -25.52
N VAL A 807 40.23 35.41 -24.33
CA VAL A 807 39.72 35.84 -23.04
C VAL A 807 39.77 37.35 -22.90
N VAL A 808 40.89 38.00 -23.25
CA VAL A 808 41.03 39.46 -23.13
C VAL A 808 40.06 40.20 -24.08
N LEU A 809 39.88 39.68 -25.29
CA LEU A 809 38.94 40.23 -26.26
C LEU A 809 37.47 40.09 -25.81
N LEU A 810 37.14 38.97 -25.18
CA LEU A 810 35.79 38.75 -24.60
C LEU A 810 35.53 39.68 -23.40
N MET A 811 36.53 39.90 -22.55
CA MET A 811 36.42 40.89 -21.48
C MET A 811 36.25 42.34 -22.05
N HIS A 812 36.89 42.67 -23.16
CA HIS A 812 36.73 43.97 -23.84
C HIS A 812 35.30 44.14 -24.41
N LYS A 813 34.67 43.06 -24.90
CA LYS A 813 33.31 43.11 -25.42
C LYS A 813 32.25 43.35 -24.36
N ASP A 814 32.57 43.14 -23.04
CA ASP A 814 31.63 43.39 -21.96
C ASP A 814 31.70 44.86 -21.50
N VAL A 815 30.55 45.56 -21.55
CA VAL A 815 30.45 47.01 -21.28
C VAL A 815 30.94 47.44 -19.91
N LYS A 816 30.76 46.56 -18.90
CA LYS A 816 31.12 46.86 -17.48
C LYS A 816 32.60 46.54 -17.23
N VAL A 817 33.10 45.45 -17.75
CA VAL A 817 34.50 45.06 -17.60
C VAL A 817 35.43 45.91 -18.47
N TRP A 818 35.00 46.33 -19.66
CA TRP A 818 35.75 47.23 -20.54
C TRP A 818 36.21 48.51 -19.85
N LYS A 819 35.31 49.17 -19.10
CA LYS A 819 35.64 50.39 -18.37
C LYS A 819 36.78 50.23 -17.35
N ILE A 820 36.93 49.03 -16.78
CA ILE A 820 37.97 48.71 -15.83
C ILE A 820 39.22 48.23 -16.59
N LEU A 821 39.04 47.46 -17.63
CA LEU A 821 40.10 46.95 -18.46
C LEU A 821 40.92 48.09 -19.13
N SER A 822 40.28 49.19 -19.52
CA SER A 822 40.94 50.37 -20.06
C SER A 822 41.91 51.04 -19.03
N SER A 823 41.71 50.79 -17.74
CA SER A 823 42.65 51.24 -16.68
C SER A 823 43.81 50.27 -16.48
N CYS A 824 43.83 49.10 -17.08
CA CYS A 824 44.80 48.02 -16.92
C CYS A 824 45.71 47.86 -18.17
N LYS A 825 45.93 48.98 -18.92
CA LYS A 825 46.76 48.94 -20.16
C LYS A 825 48.14 48.33 -19.94
N THR A 826 48.81 48.66 -18.84
CA THR A 826 50.13 48.15 -18.48
C THR A 826 50.16 46.64 -18.33
N ASP A 827 49.08 46.03 -17.81
CA ASP A 827 48.99 44.60 -17.64
C ASP A 827 48.64 43.85 -18.96
N ILE A 828 47.89 44.53 -19.84
CA ILE A 828 47.63 44.04 -21.22
C ILE A 828 48.94 44.14 -22.07
N ASP A 829 49.66 45.26 -21.96
CA ASP A 829 50.96 45.41 -22.58
C ASP A 829 51.94 44.33 -22.12
N PHE A 830 51.95 43.97 -20.84
CA PHE A 830 52.73 42.87 -20.31
C PHE A 830 52.37 41.52 -20.99
N ILE A 831 51.09 41.24 -21.19
CA ILE A 831 50.67 40.05 -21.95
C ILE A 831 51.21 40.10 -23.39
N LEU A 832 51.08 41.23 -24.04
CA LEU A 832 51.55 41.42 -25.42
C LEU A 832 53.09 41.22 -25.54
N GLN A 833 53.86 41.85 -24.60
CA GLN A 833 55.31 41.69 -24.55
C GLN A 833 55.70 40.21 -24.30
N SER A 834 54.97 39.54 -23.40
CA SER A 834 55.21 38.11 -23.12
C SER A 834 54.96 37.24 -24.37
N ILE A 835 53.96 37.56 -25.20
CA ILE A 835 53.68 36.85 -26.45
C ILE A 835 54.80 37.13 -27.51
N LEU A 836 55.26 38.39 -27.65
CA LEU A 836 56.31 38.75 -28.56
C LEU A 836 57.66 38.11 -28.19
N VAL A 837 57.98 37.97 -26.91
CA VAL A 837 59.15 37.26 -26.43
C VAL A 837 59.09 35.78 -26.85
N VAL A 838 57.96 35.11 -26.68
CA VAL A 838 57.77 33.70 -27.10
C VAL A 838 57.91 33.58 -28.63
N GLN A 839 57.33 34.53 -29.37
CA GLN A 839 57.41 34.58 -30.83
C GLN A 839 58.88 34.75 -31.35
N SER A 840 59.63 35.65 -30.73
CA SER A 840 61.04 35.91 -31.12
C SER A 840 62.00 34.79 -30.70
N SER A 841 61.75 34.11 -29.58
CA SER A 841 62.63 33.05 -29.11
C SER A 841 62.54 31.77 -29.94
N GLU A 842 61.50 31.58 -30.75
CA GLU A 842 61.21 30.30 -31.41
C GLU A 842 61.08 30.45 -32.96
N GLU A 843 61.50 31.51 -33.57
CA GLU A 843 61.37 31.77 -35.02
C GLU A 843 61.84 30.64 -35.94
N GLY A 844 62.70 29.72 -35.46
CA GLY A 844 63.25 28.60 -36.27
C GLY A 844 62.44 27.29 -36.23
N ASN A 845 61.47 27.09 -35.30
CA ASN A 845 60.84 25.79 -35.06
C ASN A 845 59.28 25.79 -35.11
N MET A 846 58.67 26.90 -35.56
CA MET A 846 57.22 27.00 -35.59
C MET A 846 56.63 26.52 -36.92
N VAL A 847 55.52 25.74 -36.87
CA VAL A 847 54.70 25.41 -38.01
C VAL A 847 54.06 26.70 -38.54
N LEU A 848 53.96 26.86 -39.86
CA LEU A 848 53.48 28.08 -40.50
C LEU A 848 52.07 28.48 -40.08
N GLU A 849 51.21 27.52 -39.80
CA GLU A 849 49.87 27.73 -39.35
C GLU A 849 49.80 28.30 -37.91
N GLU A 850 50.68 27.80 -37.02
CA GLU A 850 50.78 28.31 -35.64
C GLU A 850 51.33 29.75 -35.63
N ARG A 851 52.32 30.05 -36.49
CA ARG A 851 52.86 31.40 -36.66
C ARG A 851 51.80 32.39 -37.10
N HIS A 852 50.94 31.99 -38.02
CA HIS A 852 49.85 32.81 -38.53
C HIS A 852 48.80 33.05 -37.43
N LYS A 853 48.43 32.01 -36.64
CA LYS A 853 47.49 32.12 -35.50
C LYS A 853 48.02 33.08 -34.43
N ILE A 854 49.29 32.98 -34.07
CA ILE A 854 49.89 33.87 -33.06
C ILE A 854 50.01 35.31 -33.60
N GLN A 855 50.40 35.51 -34.87
CA GLN A 855 50.47 36.84 -35.47
C GLN A 855 49.08 37.49 -35.52
N SER A 856 48.04 36.78 -35.92
CA SER A 856 46.67 37.27 -35.92
C SER A 856 46.22 37.63 -34.49
N ALA A 857 46.63 36.85 -33.47
CA ALA A 857 46.34 37.15 -32.08
C ALA A 857 47.02 38.43 -31.60
N VAL A 858 48.28 38.65 -31.97
CA VAL A 858 49.06 39.88 -31.69
C VAL A 858 48.39 41.10 -32.34
N ASP A 859 48.01 41.02 -33.62
CA ASP A 859 47.37 42.10 -34.38
C ASP A 859 46.02 42.49 -33.72
N ARG A 860 45.22 41.52 -33.31
CA ARG A 860 43.95 41.73 -32.58
C ARG A 860 44.16 42.40 -31.23
N LEU A 861 45.20 42.03 -30.47
CA LEU A 861 45.56 42.64 -29.19
C LEU A 861 46.07 44.07 -29.39
N ASN A 862 46.91 44.34 -30.39
CA ASN A 862 47.38 45.69 -30.74
C ASN A 862 46.21 46.62 -31.10
N THR A 863 45.24 46.14 -31.88
CA THR A 863 44.05 46.91 -32.24
C THR A 863 43.28 47.30 -30.97
N LEU A 864 43.12 46.37 -30.04
CA LEU A 864 42.46 46.62 -28.76
C LEU A 864 43.21 47.68 -27.91
N ILE A 865 44.53 47.63 -27.85
CA ILE A 865 45.34 48.62 -27.13
C ILE A 865 45.22 50.02 -27.76
N SER A 866 45.11 50.09 -29.08
CA SER A 866 44.95 51.36 -29.78
C SER A 866 43.56 51.99 -29.62
N GLU A 867 42.53 51.17 -29.47
CA GLU A 867 41.12 51.59 -29.26
C GLU A 867 40.82 51.93 -27.80
N SER A 868 41.62 51.48 -26.85
CA SER A 868 41.42 51.70 -25.38
C SER A 868 42.36 52.88 -24.94
#